data_7bc71cf38c63589232e724ace0024bee
#
_entry.id   7bc71cf38c63589232e724ace0024bee
#
_cell.length_a   1.000
_cell.length_b   1.000
_cell.length_c   1.000
_cell.angle_alpha   90.00
_cell.angle_beta   90.00
_cell.angle_gamma   90.00
#
_symmetry.space_group_name_H-M   'P 1'
#
loop_
_entity.id
_entity.type
_entity.pdbx_description
1 polymer ?
#
loop_
_entity_poly.entity_id
_entity_poly.type
_entity_poly.pdbx_seq_one_letter_code
_entity_poly.pdbx_strand_id
1 'polypeptide(L)'
;MSITVVKRDGTREPYDANRINLAIEDATQGLDENIGWVTQIASELEITLFDGITTQQLDEAVIQVALQNVKDDPAFDTVAARLLLKTIYKRVLGDYSSPEELKRLHAEHFARNIQRGVDEMLLDSRLVQLFDLERLAQALEPAHDELLKYIGVVTLNNRYGIKGRNGDALEVPQYFWMRIAMGLTLNEQDPTSTAIAFYEKMSKLEYLAAGSTLVNAGTIYPQLANCFVMEMQDDIEHIAKTTRDVMWLTKGTGGIGLSVSKLRAQGSPIRSNNTTSTGPIPFMHTIDSVLRAVSRGGKKFGALCFYMENWHLDFPEFLDLRQNSGDPYRRTRTANTAVWISDEFMKRVQNDEDWYLFDPLEVSDLNELYGKAFSERYAFYVGEAEAGRIRMFKRIKAREQFKSILISLQTTSHPWLTWKDTINNRALNNNTGTIHLSNLCTEITLPQDEDNVSVCNLASINLSQHFADGKIDFAKIEQSARLAVRQLDNLIDITRSSVKEADFSNQQNRAVGLGVMGFTDVVEKLGFSYESEESYDLIDEIMEHVSYAAIDESADLAQERGAYPNFAGSRWSEGLVPLDSIALMEADRGVPVKVNRTTRLDWDALRTKVKGGMRNATLMAIAPTASIGLVAGTTPGLDPQFSQIFSRSTSSGKFLEVNRNLVKDLQELGIWETVRENILRSQGDIQGIAAIPDHVKATYRTSFQLSPYAFLEVAARAQKWIDQAISRNMYLETRDLGDMMDIYFAGWERGVKTTYYLHMKPRHTAEQSTVKVDKSQDADGTKRKGFGGFGGGAPAVAPASAPASTATADAPAPQAAPAPRKGFGFGGVGGAR
;
A
#
# COMPACT_ATOMS: atom_id res chain seq x y z
N MET A 1 -41.84 -21.01 -20.53
CA MET A 1 -40.85 -22.14 -20.48
C MET A 1 -40.41 -22.25 -19.03
N SER A 2 -40.41 -23.47 -18.46
CA SER A 2 -39.88 -23.66 -17.10
C SER A 2 -38.38 -23.57 -17.18
N ILE A 3 -37.77 -22.60 -16.47
CA ILE A 3 -36.32 -22.43 -16.36
C ILE A 3 -35.76 -23.63 -15.59
N THR A 4 -34.67 -24.22 -16.09
CA THR A 4 -33.94 -25.29 -15.41
C THR A 4 -32.60 -24.77 -14.93
N VAL A 5 -32.16 -25.26 -13.77
CA VAL A 5 -30.84 -24.93 -13.13
C VAL A 5 -29.94 -26.16 -13.21
N VAL A 6 -28.72 -25.98 -13.67
CA VAL A 6 -27.68 -27.01 -13.71
C VAL A 6 -26.88 -27.00 -12.42
N LYS A 7 -26.90 -28.10 -11.67
CA LYS A 7 -26.11 -28.30 -10.43
C LYS A 7 -24.64 -28.53 -10.75
N ARG A 8 -23.78 -28.45 -9.71
CA ARG A 8 -22.32 -28.69 -9.84
C ARG A 8 -21.99 -30.12 -10.30
N ASP A 9 -22.82 -31.10 -9.99
CA ASP A 9 -22.67 -32.48 -10.43
C ASP A 9 -23.20 -32.72 -11.86
N GLY A 10 -23.72 -31.67 -12.55
CA GLY A 10 -24.26 -31.72 -13.89
C GLY A 10 -25.76 -32.09 -13.92
N THR A 11 -26.39 -32.38 -12.80
CA THR A 11 -27.84 -32.65 -12.74
C THR A 11 -28.66 -31.38 -13.04
N ARG A 12 -29.85 -31.54 -13.64
CA ARG A 12 -30.79 -30.46 -13.93
C ARG A 12 -32.00 -30.54 -13.03
N GLU A 13 -32.37 -29.44 -12.41
CA GLU A 13 -33.57 -29.29 -11.60
C GLU A 13 -34.38 -28.08 -12.08
N PRO A 14 -35.69 -28.05 -11.88
CA PRO A 14 -36.47 -26.84 -12.09
C PRO A 14 -35.98 -25.70 -11.21
N TYR A 15 -36.01 -24.48 -11.75
CA TYR A 15 -35.73 -23.28 -10.94
C TYR A 15 -36.76 -23.18 -9.79
N ASP A 16 -36.28 -23.03 -8.58
CA ASP A 16 -37.08 -22.86 -7.37
C ASP A 16 -36.82 -21.45 -6.76
N ALA A 17 -37.75 -20.54 -7.04
CA ALA A 17 -37.73 -19.19 -6.56
C ALA A 17 -37.69 -19.12 -4.99
N ASN A 18 -38.32 -20.09 -4.31
CA ASN A 18 -38.35 -20.07 -2.85
C ASN A 18 -36.95 -20.24 -2.22
N ARG A 19 -36.11 -21.09 -2.81
CA ARG A 19 -34.71 -21.26 -2.33
C ARG A 19 -33.90 -19.97 -2.46
N ILE A 20 -34.12 -19.22 -3.53
CA ILE A 20 -33.44 -17.94 -3.76
C ILE A 20 -33.98 -16.90 -2.80
N ASN A 21 -35.29 -16.80 -2.62
CA ASN A 21 -35.89 -15.87 -1.67
C ASN A 21 -35.39 -16.12 -0.24
N LEU A 22 -35.33 -17.36 0.23
CA LEU A 22 -34.76 -17.73 1.52
C LEU A 22 -33.27 -17.30 1.65
N ALA A 23 -32.49 -17.46 0.57
CA ALA A 23 -31.08 -17.02 0.60
C ALA A 23 -30.93 -15.50 0.68
N ILE A 24 -31.85 -14.76 0.05
CA ILE A 24 -31.89 -13.29 0.12
C ILE A 24 -32.41 -12.85 1.51
N GLU A 25 -33.45 -13.51 2.03
CA GLU A 25 -33.98 -13.26 3.37
C GLU A 25 -32.90 -13.41 4.46
N ASP A 26 -32.14 -14.50 4.43
CA ASP A 26 -30.99 -14.71 5.33
C ASP A 26 -29.96 -13.57 5.19
N ALA A 27 -29.65 -13.16 3.96
CA ALA A 27 -28.66 -12.14 3.71
C ALA A 27 -29.10 -10.72 4.10
N THR A 28 -30.42 -10.46 4.12
CA THR A 28 -31.01 -9.17 4.50
C THR A 28 -31.38 -9.09 5.97
N GLN A 29 -31.29 -10.19 6.72
CA GLN A 29 -31.70 -10.24 8.13
C GLN A 29 -30.99 -9.17 8.98
N GLY A 30 -31.79 -8.36 9.69
CA GLY A 30 -31.30 -7.28 10.55
C GLY A 30 -30.86 -6.02 9.83
N LEU A 31 -31.03 -5.93 8.50
CA LEU A 31 -30.61 -4.76 7.70
C LEU A 31 -31.80 -3.92 7.20
N ASP A 32 -32.93 -4.55 6.94
CA ASP A 32 -34.14 -3.88 6.46
C ASP A 32 -35.34 -4.30 7.34
N GLU A 33 -36.06 -3.32 7.89
CA GLU A 33 -37.32 -3.56 8.62
C GLU A 33 -38.48 -3.83 7.66
N ASN A 34 -38.34 -3.52 6.38
CA ASN A 34 -39.32 -3.71 5.33
C ASN A 34 -38.89 -4.86 4.40
N ILE A 35 -39.74 -5.85 4.20
CA ILE A 35 -39.58 -7.00 3.30
C ILE A 35 -39.34 -6.59 1.83
N GLY A 36 -39.18 -5.28 1.55
CA GLY A 36 -39.03 -4.67 0.24
C GLY A 36 -37.79 -5.16 -0.53
N TRP A 37 -36.66 -5.32 0.15
CA TRP A 37 -35.39 -5.69 -0.50
C TRP A 37 -35.40 -7.11 -1.05
N VAL A 38 -36.03 -8.06 -0.36
CA VAL A 38 -36.18 -9.44 -0.86
C VAL A 38 -36.94 -9.44 -2.16
N THR A 39 -38.09 -8.74 -2.19
CA THR A 39 -38.92 -8.61 -3.38
C THR A 39 -38.22 -7.89 -4.51
N GLN A 40 -37.49 -6.82 -4.22
CA GLN A 40 -36.72 -6.04 -5.18
C GLN A 40 -35.63 -6.89 -5.85
N ILE A 41 -34.75 -7.52 -5.05
CA ILE A 41 -33.67 -8.37 -5.56
C ILE A 41 -34.25 -9.54 -6.37
N ALA A 42 -35.31 -10.20 -5.88
CA ALA A 42 -35.95 -11.30 -6.56
C ALA A 42 -36.53 -10.89 -7.92
N SER A 43 -37.21 -9.74 -7.99
CA SER A 43 -37.79 -9.22 -9.23
C SER A 43 -36.74 -8.83 -10.26
N GLU A 44 -35.68 -8.17 -9.83
CA GLU A 44 -34.57 -7.80 -10.71
C GLU A 44 -33.80 -9.03 -11.20
N LEU A 45 -33.65 -10.06 -10.35
CA LEU A 45 -33.02 -11.32 -10.69
C LEU A 45 -33.81 -12.06 -11.80
N GLU A 46 -35.15 -12.12 -11.74
CA GLU A 46 -35.98 -12.81 -12.73
C GLU A 46 -35.71 -12.34 -14.16
N ILE A 47 -35.33 -11.06 -14.35
CA ILE A 47 -35.02 -10.49 -15.66
C ILE A 47 -33.71 -11.07 -16.22
N THR A 48 -32.81 -11.59 -15.38
CA THR A 48 -31.49 -12.10 -15.78
C THR A 48 -31.47 -13.62 -16.00
N LEU A 49 -32.54 -14.33 -15.63
CA LEU A 49 -32.61 -15.78 -15.68
C LEU A 49 -32.74 -16.30 -17.11
N PHE A 50 -32.08 -17.42 -17.40
CA PHE A 50 -32.20 -18.16 -18.66
C PHE A 50 -32.19 -19.68 -18.40
N ASP A 51 -32.78 -20.46 -19.32
CA ASP A 51 -32.82 -21.91 -19.18
C ASP A 51 -31.41 -22.52 -19.24
N GLY A 52 -31.13 -23.44 -18.32
CA GLY A 52 -29.81 -24.05 -18.18
C GLY A 52 -28.77 -23.21 -17.40
N ILE A 53 -29.18 -22.14 -16.70
CA ILE A 53 -28.29 -21.37 -15.81
C ILE A 53 -27.68 -22.30 -14.77
N THR A 54 -26.37 -22.17 -14.53
CA THR A 54 -25.72 -22.96 -13.48
C THR A 54 -25.97 -22.36 -12.10
N THR A 55 -25.90 -23.18 -11.04
CA THR A 55 -25.99 -22.66 -9.66
C THR A 55 -24.98 -21.59 -9.37
N GLN A 56 -23.74 -21.68 -9.93
CA GLN A 56 -22.72 -20.65 -9.77
C GLN A 56 -23.14 -19.34 -10.45
N GLN A 57 -23.65 -19.40 -11.68
CA GLN A 57 -24.13 -18.20 -12.39
C GLN A 57 -25.32 -17.57 -11.69
N LEU A 58 -26.17 -18.39 -11.07
CA LEU A 58 -27.31 -17.92 -10.30
C LEU A 58 -26.83 -17.19 -9.02
N ASP A 59 -25.90 -17.77 -8.26
CA ASP A 59 -25.29 -17.12 -7.09
C ASP A 59 -24.63 -15.78 -7.48
N GLU A 60 -23.88 -15.76 -8.59
CA GLU A 60 -23.24 -14.55 -9.12
C GLU A 60 -24.28 -13.50 -9.54
N ALA A 61 -25.39 -13.90 -10.16
CA ALA A 61 -26.46 -12.99 -10.59
C ALA A 61 -27.14 -12.32 -9.38
N VAL A 62 -27.46 -13.06 -8.34
CA VAL A 62 -28.04 -12.50 -7.10
C VAL A 62 -27.12 -11.48 -6.45
N ILE A 63 -25.82 -11.80 -6.36
CA ILE A 63 -24.80 -10.89 -5.83
C ILE A 63 -24.72 -9.63 -6.69
N GLN A 64 -24.73 -9.75 -8.02
CA GLN A 64 -24.65 -8.58 -8.91
C GLN A 64 -25.87 -7.68 -8.79
N VAL A 65 -27.07 -8.24 -8.62
CA VAL A 65 -28.28 -7.46 -8.36
C VAL A 65 -28.16 -6.69 -7.03
N ALA A 66 -27.68 -7.33 -5.96
CA ALA A 66 -27.44 -6.62 -4.70
C ALA A 66 -26.43 -5.47 -4.88
N LEU A 67 -25.33 -5.69 -5.58
CA LEU A 67 -24.29 -4.65 -5.83
C LEU A 67 -24.81 -3.47 -6.68
N GLN A 68 -25.75 -3.70 -7.59
CA GLN A 68 -26.36 -2.62 -8.38
C GLN A 68 -27.19 -1.67 -7.51
N ASN A 69 -27.70 -2.14 -6.39
CA ASN A 69 -28.53 -1.40 -5.46
C ASN A 69 -27.74 -0.69 -4.33
N VAL A 70 -26.40 -0.87 -4.24
CA VAL A 70 -25.52 -0.14 -3.27
C VAL A 70 -25.65 1.38 -3.42
N LYS A 71 -25.97 1.90 -4.60
CA LYS A 71 -26.23 3.32 -4.85
C LYS A 71 -27.47 3.85 -4.13
N ASP A 72 -28.46 2.97 -3.87
CA ASP A 72 -29.70 3.32 -3.21
C ASP A 72 -29.58 3.21 -1.70
N ASP A 73 -28.95 2.13 -1.22
CA ASP A 73 -28.55 1.96 0.18
C ASP A 73 -27.23 1.17 0.29
N PRO A 74 -26.20 1.72 0.99
CA PRO A 74 -24.92 1.03 1.19
C PRO A 74 -25.01 -0.33 1.89
N ALA A 75 -26.10 -0.63 2.62
CA ALA A 75 -26.30 -1.92 3.28
C ALA A 75 -26.46 -3.08 2.28
N PHE A 76 -26.80 -2.81 1.01
CA PHE A 76 -26.77 -3.82 -0.07
C PHE A 76 -25.36 -4.39 -0.32
N ASP A 77 -24.29 -3.67 0.02
CA ASP A 77 -22.94 -4.23 0.03
C ASP A 77 -22.77 -5.35 1.08
N THR A 78 -23.41 -5.20 2.24
CA THR A 78 -23.44 -6.24 3.28
C THR A 78 -24.26 -7.45 2.82
N VAL A 79 -25.38 -7.24 2.13
CA VAL A 79 -26.16 -8.34 1.51
C VAL A 79 -25.29 -9.10 0.52
N ALA A 80 -24.60 -8.40 -0.37
CA ALA A 80 -23.70 -9.01 -1.35
C ALA A 80 -22.53 -9.77 -0.67
N ALA A 81 -21.96 -9.22 0.42
CA ALA A 81 -20.92 -9.88 1.20
C ALA A 81 -21.41 -11.19 1.81
N ARG A 82 -22.58 -11.18 2.46
CA ARG A 82 -23.21 -12.38 3.05
C ARG A 82 -23.52 -13.45 2.03
N LEU A 83 -24.07 -13.08 0.87
CA LEU A 83 -24.32 -14.01 -0.24
C LEU A 83 -23.02 -14.65 -0.75
N LEU A 84 -21.96 -13.89 -0.88
CA LEU A 84 -20.65 -14.42 -1.28
C LEU A 84 -20.05 -15.33 -0.20
N LEU A 85 -20.12 -14.95 1.06
CA LEU A 85 -19.67 -15.78 2.20
C LEU A 85 -20.42 -17.11 2.23
N LYS A 86 -21.75 -17.10 2.08
CA LYS A 86 -22.57 -18.32 1.99
C LYS A 86 -22.08 -19.26 0.87
N THR A 87 -21.71 -18.70 -0.28
CA THR A 87 -21.14 -19.46 -1.40
C THR A 87 -19.77 -20.07 -1.04
N ILE A 88 -18.92 -19.34 -0.32
CA ILE A 88 -17.60 -19.81 0.13
C ILE A 88 -17.75 -20.91 1.18
N TYR A 89 -18.59 -20.69 2.20
CA TYR A 89 -18.86 -21.67 3.25
C TYR A 89 -19.37 -22.99 2.67
N LYS A 90 -20.36 -22.91 1.75
CA LYS A 90 -20.90 -24.09 1.08
C LYS A 90 -19.84 -24.90 0.33
N ARG A 91 -18.86 -24.25 -0.26
CA ARG A 91 -17.77 -24.93 -1.00
C ARG A 91 -16.80 -25.67 -0.06
N VAL A 92 -16.51 -25.11 1.11
CA VAL A 92 -15.49 -25.60 2.03
C VAL A 92 -16.07 -26.48 3.13
N LEU A 93 -17.22 -26.09 3.68
CA LEU A 93 -17.83 -26.71 4.86
C LEU A 93 -19.07 -27.54 4.54
N GLY A 94 -19.73 -27.28 3.40
CA GLY A 94 -21.04 -27.86 3.06
C GLY A 94 -22.21 -26.95 3.37
N ASP A 95 -23.42 -27.47 3.17
CA ASP A 95 -24.67 -26.75 3.47
C ASP A 95 -24.88 -26.62 4.99
N TYR A 96 -25.48 -25.53 5.42
CA TYR A 96 -25.86 -25.24 6.79
C TYR A 96 -27.21 -24.50 6.85
N SER A 97 -27.90 -24.59 7.97
CA SER A 97 -29.25 -24.05 8.18
C SER A 97 -29.35 -22.99 9.26
N SER A 98 -28.33 -22.86 10.11
CA SER A 98 -28.30 -21.85 11.20
C SER A 98 -26.88 -21.37 11.51
N PRO A 99 -26.73 -20.23 12.19
CA PRO A 99 -25.42 -19.74 12.66
C PRO A 99 -24.71 -20.73 13.61
N GLU A 100 -25.46 -21.43 14.47
CA GLU A 100 -24.92 -22.44 15.38
C GLU A 100 -24.38 -23.64 14.63
N GLU A 101 -25.08 -24.07 13.60
CA GLU A 101 -24.61 -25.14 12.71
C GLU A 101 -23.36 -24.70 11.94
N LEU A 102 -23.32 -23.48 11.43
CA LEU A 102 -22.14 -22.91 10.77
C LEU A 102 -20.93 -22.91 11.69
N LYS A 103 -21.10 -22.49 12.96
CA LYS A 103 -20.02 -22.52 13.96
C LYS A 103 -19.53 -23.92 14.24
N ARG A 104 -20.46 -24.88 14.37
CA ARG A 104 -20.16 -26.31 14.58
C ARG A 104 -19.36 -26.86 13.38
N LEU A 105 -19.79 -26.58 12.15
CA LEU A 105 -19.10 -27.04 10.94
C LEU A 105 -17.69 -26.43 10.81
N HIS A 106 -17.52 -25.18 11.18
CA HIS A 106 -16.17 -24.57 11.26
C HIS A 106 -15.27 -25.37 12.18
N ALA A 107 -15.72 -25.69 13.38
CA ALA A 107 -14.92 -26.44 14.35
C ALA A 107 -14.64 -27.88 13.85
N GLU A 108 -15.65 -28.60 13.35
CA GLU A 108 -15.52 -29.99 12.91
C GLU A 108 -14.58 -30.17 11.70
N HIS A 109 -14.54 -29.19 10.81
CA HIS A 109 -13.74 -29.28 9.57
C HIS A 109 -12.34 -28.69 9.69
N PHE A 110 -12.05 -27.89 10.71
CA PHE A 110 -10.81 -27.13 10.84
C PHE A 110 -9.55 -28.02 10.80
N ALA A 111 -9.46 -28.96 11.74
CA ALA A 111 -8.28 -29.84 11.84
C ALA A 111 -8.02 -30.65 10.57
N ARG A 112 -9.09 -31.18 9.96
CA ARG A 112 -9.00 -31.90 8.67
C ARG A 112 -8.55 -30.99 7.54
N ASN A 113 -8.98 -29.73 7.54
CA ASN A 113 -8.62 -28.75 6.53
C ASN A 113 -7.13 -28.36 6.63
N ILE A 114 -6.63 -28.10 7.85
CA ILE A 114 -5.19 -27.87 8.08
C ILE A 114 -4.36 -29.09 7.65
N GLN A 115 -4.77 -30.30 8.04
CA GLN A 115 -4.08 -31.54 7.63
C GLN A 115 -4.04 -31.68 6.11
N ARG A 116 -5.16 -31.45 5.42
CA ARG A 116 -5.21 -31.45 3.94
C ARG A 116 -4.19 -30.46 3.34
N GLY A 117 -4.10 -29.26 3.88
CA GLY A 117 -3.14 -28.26 3.43
C GLY A 117 -1.68 -28.71 3.59
N VAL A 118 -1.37 -29.44 4.67
CA VAL A 118 -0.05 -30.03 4.90
C VAL A 118 0.20 -31.19 3.93
N ASP A 119 -0.76 -32.08 3.73
CA ASP A 119 -0.65 -33.23 2.82
C ASP A 119 -0.48 -32.79 1.35
N GLU A 120 -1.15 -31.70 0.95
CA GLU A 120 -0.96 -31.07 -0.36
C GLU A 120 0.35 -30.27 -0.49
N MET A 121 1.19 -30.22 0.56
CA MET A 121 2.42 -29.43 0.62
C MET A 121 2.17 -27.94 0.32
N LEU A 122 1.15 -27.36 0.91
CA LEU A 122 0.81 -25.95 0.87
C LEU A 122 1.08 -25.29 2.22
N LEU A 123 0.79 -25.99 3.32
CA LEU A 123 0.95 -25.53 4.68
C LEU A 123 2.17 -26.17 5.36
N ASP A 124 2.73 -25.45 6.33
CA ASP A 124 3.84 -25.92 7.16
C ASP A 124 3.38 -27.06 8.06
N SER A 125 4.11 -28.17 8.09
CA SER A 125 3.77 -29.35 8.91
C SER A 125 3.75 -29.06 10.41
N ARG A 126 4.49 -28.04 10.87
CA ARG A 126 4.48 -27.60 12.28
C ARG A 126 3.10 -27.15 12.74
N LEU A 127 2.20 -26.72 11.83
CA LEU A 127 0.84 -26.33 12.17
C LEU A 127 0.02 -27.51 12.74
N VAL A 128 0.36 -28.74 12.38
CA VAL A 128 -0.27 -29.95 12.95
C VAL A 128 0.49 -30.46 14.17
N GLN A 129 1.81 -30.22 14.22
CA GLN A 129 2.66 -30.81 15.25
C GLN A 129 2.69 -30.02 16.56
N LEU A 130 2.60 -28.68 16.49
CA LEU A 130 2.85 -27.78 17.63
C LEU A 130 1.57 -27.27 18.30
N PHE A 131 0.41 -27.42 17.67
CA PHE A 131 -0.83 -26.77 18.09
C PHE A 131 -1.89 -27.77 18.56
N ASP A 132 -2.63 -27.39 19.58
CA ASP A 132 -3.89 -28.02 19.95
C ASP A 132 -5.00 -27.58 18.97
N LEU A 133 -5.16 -28.37 17.89
CA LEU A 133 -6.10 -28.04 16.81
C LEU A 133 -7.57 -28.06 17.30
N GLU A 134 -7.91 -28.85 18.31
CA GLU A 134 -9.27 -28.89 18.86
C GLU A 134 -9.59 -27.58 19.61
N ARG A 135 -8.65 -27.13 20.44
CA ARG A 135 -8.77 -25.86 21.16
C ARG A 135 -8.82 -24.67 20.20
N LEU A 136 -8.02 -24.67 19.14
CA LEU A 136 -8.08 -23.65 18.07
C LEU A 136 -9.43 -23.68 17.34
N ALA A 137 -9.95 -24.86 17.01
CA ALA A 137 -11.24 -25.04 16.37
C ALA A 137 -12.40 -24.44 17.19
N GLN A 138 -12.37 -24.64 18.52
CA GLN A 138 -13.36 -24.09 19.45
C GLN A 138 -13.30 -22.56 19.56
N ALA A 139 -12.14 -21.95 19.30
CA ALA A 139 -11.96 -20.51 19.33
C ALA A 139 -12.48 -19.80 18.08
N LEU A 140 -12.81 -20.53 17.01
CA LEU A 140 -13.29 -19.96 15.75
C LEU A 140 -14.66 -19.29 15.92
N GLU A 141 -14.79 -18.05 15.44
CA GLU A 141 -16.03 -17.27 15.55
C GLU A 141 -16.48 -16.72 14.18
N PRO A 142 -17.32 -17.48 13.45
CA PRO A 142 -17.81 -17.08 12.14
C PRO A 142 -18.57 -15.75 12.11
N ALA A 143 -19.13 -15.32 13.25
CA ALA A 143 -19.80 -14.02 13.34
C ALA A 143 -18.87 -12.83 13.06
N HIS A 144 -17.54 -12.99 13.23
CA HIS A 144 -16.59 -11.95 12.86
C HIS A 144 -16.55 -11.66 11.35
N ASP A 145 -17.00 -12.60 10.50
CA ASP A 145 -17.06 -12.39 9.05
C ASP A 145 -18.08 -11.32 8.65
N GLU A 146 -19.03 -11.00 9.52
CA GLU A 146 -19.99 -9.89 9.34
C GLU A 146 -19.33 -8.50 9.29
N LEU A 147 -18.09 -8.37 9.77
CA LEU A 147 -17.31 -7.14 9.67
C LEU A 147 -16.77 -6.88 8.26
N LEU A 148 -16.75 -7.90 7.40
CA LEU A 148 -16.21 -7.81 6.05
C LEU A 148 -17.23 -7.17 5.09
N LYS A 149 -16.81 -6.11 4.40
CA LYS A 149 -17.51 -5.60 3.22
C LYS A 149 -17.33 -6.57 2.05
N TYR A 150 -18.19 -6.48 1.03
CA TYR A 150 -18.10 -7.33 -0.15
C TYR A 150 -16.71 -7.36 -0.78
N ILE A 151 -16.09 -6.18 -0.98
CA ILE A 151 -14.73 -6.07 -1.51
C ILE A 151 -13.68 -6.74 -0.61
N GLY A 152 -13.89 -6.74 0.70
CA GLY A 152 -13.05 -7.44 1.67
C GLY A 152 -13.10 -8.95 1.46
N VAL A 153 -14.30 -9.52 1.38
CA VAL A 153 -14.50 -10.97 1.13
C VAL A 153 -13.89 -11.36 -0.21
N VAL A 154 -14.15 -10.60 -1.28
CA VAL A 154 -13.57 -10.84 -2.61
C VAL A 154 -12.05 -10.81 -2.57
N THR A 155 -11.48 -9.83 -1.87
CA THR A 155 -10.02 -9.67 -1.75
C THR A 155 -9.40 -10.82 -0.97
N LEU A 156 -9.98 -11.23 0.13
CA LEU A 156 -9.53 -12.40 0.90
C LEU A 156 -9.55 -13.66 0.03
N ASN A 157 -10.69 -13.97 -0.58
CA ASN A 157 -10.89 -15.19 -1.35
C ASN A 157 -10.01 -15.26 -2.62
N ASN A 158 -9.84 -14.14 -3.34
CA ASN A 158 -9.18 -14.15 -4.64
C ASN A 158 -7.69 -13.87 -4.57
N ARG A 159 -7.24 -13.10 -3.57
CA ARG A 159 -5.87 -12.61 -3.50
C ARG A 159 -5.04 -13.27 -2.41
N TYR A 160 -5.61 -13.52 -1.24
CA TYR A 160 -4.87 -13.94 -0.05
C TYR A 160 -5.14 -15.39 0.36
N GLY A 161 -6.37 -15.88 0.19
CA GLY A 161 -6.75 -17.25 0.57
C GLY A 161 -6.00 -18.32 -0.21
N ILE A 162 -5.60 -19.37 0.48
CA ILE A 162 -4.92 -20.52 -0.12
C ILE A 162 -5.94 -21.37 -0.87
N LYS A 163 -5.54 -21.79 -2.06
CA LYS A 163 -6.29 -22.73 -2.89
C LYS A 163 -5.58 -24.07 -2.94
N GLY A 164 -6.35 -25.16 -2.89
CA GLY A 164 -5.83 -26.48 -3.13
C GLY A 164 -5.21 -26.62 -4.54
N ARG A 165 -4.46 -27.67 -4.77
CA ARG A 165 -3.75 -27.91 -6.06
C ARG A 165 -4.68 -28.02 -7.26
N ASN A 166 -5.93 -28.41 -7.06
CA ASN A 166 -7.00 -28.45 -8.08
C ASN A 166 -7.70 -27.09 -8.30
N GLY A 167 -7.28 -26.04 -7.57
CA GLY A 167 -7.89 -24.71 -7.64
C GLY A 167 -9.07 -24.48 -6.69
N ASP A 168 -9.48 -25.49 -5.92
CA ASP A 168 -10.56 -25.36 -4.92
C ASP A 168 -10.16 -24.37 -3.82
N ALA A 169 -11.14 -23.67 -3.25
CA ALA A 169 -10.94 -22.91 -2.04
C ALA A 169 -10.61 -23.88 -0.88
N LEU A 170 -9.48 -23.67 -0.22
CA LEU A 170 -9.08 -24.42 0.96
C LEU A 170 -9.55 -23.74 2.23
N GLU A 171 -9.71 -22.42 2.21
CA GLU A 171 -9.97 -21.60 3.38
C GLU A 171 -11.31 -20.89 3.31
N VAL A 172 -11.97 -20.81 4.45
CA VAL A 172 -12.95 -19.78 4.79
C VAL A 172 -12.26 -18.65 5.53
N PRO A 173 -12.85 -17.44 5.68
CA PRO A 173 -12.12 -16.34 6.33
C PRO A 173 -11.59 -16.67 7.72
N GLN A 174 -12.34 -17.41 8.54
CA GLN A 174 -11.89 -17.79 9.87
C GLN A 174 -10.67 -18.73 9.85
N TYR A 175 -10.57 -19.65 8.89
CA TYR A 175 -9.40 -20.50 8.70
C TYR A 175 -8.20 -19.70 8.23
N PHE A 176 -8.43 -18.73 7.36
CA PHE A 176 -7.41 -17.79 6.91
C PHE A 176 -6.77 -17.02 8.08
N TRP A 177 -7.58 -16.43 8.96
CA TRP A 177 -7.06 -15.69 10.12
C TRP A 177 -6.34 -16.61 11.10
N MET A 178 -6.89 -17.79 11.36
CA MET A 178 -6.27 -18.74 12.28
C MET A 178 -4.95 -19.31 11.73
N ARG A 179 -4.87 -19.62 10.45
CA ARG A 179 -3.62 -20.05 9.82
C ARG A 179 -2.51 -19.01 9.97
N ILE A 180 -2.83 -17.73 9.76
CA ILE A 180 -1.86 -16.64 9.91
C ILE A 180 -1.41 -16.55 11.36
N ALA A 181 -2.34 -16.61 12.31
CA ALA A 181 -2.03 -16.58 13.73
C ALA A 181 -1.12 -17.76 14.15
N MET A 182 -1.43 -18.98 13.71
CA MET A 182 -0.58 -20.14 13.92
C MET A 182 0.81 -19.96 13.29
N GLY A 183 0.85 -19.49 12.05
CA GLY A 183 2.10 -19.28 11.31
C GLY A 183 3.03 -18.24 11.94
N LEU A 184 2.49 -17.32 12.76
CA LEU A 184 3.26 -16.27 13.44
C LEU A 184 3.54 -16.57 14.92
N THR A 185 3.20 -17.77 15.41
CA THR A 185 3.41 -18.20 16.80
C THR A 185 4.23 -19.47 16.93
N LEU A 186 4.85 -19.93 15.85
CA LEU A 186 5.63 -21.16 15.80
C LEU A 186 6.77 -21.23 16.82
N ASN A 187 7.27 -20.11 17.30
CA ASN A 187 8.39 -19.99 18.22
C ASN A 187 7.97 -19.53 19.64
N GLU A 188 6.67 -19.42 19.90
CA GLU A 188 6.14 -19.08 21.23
C GLU A 188 6.20 -20.27 22.19
N GLN A 189 6.29 -20.01 23.49
CA GLN A 189 6.28 -21.06 24.52
C GLN A 189 4.93 -21.77 24.59
N ASP A 190 3.83 -21.02 24.51
CA ASP A 190 2.46 -21.54 24.33
C ASP A 190 1.91 -21.04 23.00
N PRO A 191 2.24 -21.72 21.88
CA PRO A 191 1.85 -21.28 20.56
C PRO A 191 0.33 -21.29 20.36
N THR A 192 -0.40 -22.19 20.99
CA THR A 192 -1.88 -22.27 20.88
C THR A 192 -2.56 -21.07 21.51
N SER A 193 -2.20 -20.71 22.75
CA SER A 193 -2.83 -19.56 23.42
C SER A 193 -2.49 -18.24 22.73
N THR A 194 -1.22 -18.08 22.28
CA THR A 194 -0.80 -16.86 21.57
C THR A 194 -1.46 -16.78 20.18
N ALA A 195 -1.64 -17.91 19.50
CA ALA A 195 -2.38 -17.93 18.22
C ALA A 195 -3.84 -17.49 18.40
N ILE A 196 -4.51 -17.93 19.46
CA ILE A 196 -5.88 -17.49 19.77
C ILE A 196 -5.91 -15.96 19.98
N ALA A 197 -4.96 -15.40 20.73
CA ALA A 197 -4.89 -13.96 20.97
C ALA A 197 -4.67 -13.15 19.67
N PHE A 198 -3.79 -13.61 18.78
CA PHE A 198 -3.59 -12.97 17.48
C PHE A 198 -4.80 -13.12 16.56
N TYR A 199 -5.40 -14.33 16.53
CA TYR A 199 -6.60 -14.60 15.77
C TYR A 199 -7.75 -13.68 16.17
N GLU A 200 -8.02 -13.54 17.47
CA GLU A 200 -9.12 -12.69 17.95
C GLU A 200 -8.99 -11.25 17.45
N LYS A 201 -7.78 -10.68 17.49
CA LYS A 201 -7.55 -9.32 17.01
C LYS A 201 -7.67 -9.20 15.50
N MET A 202 -7.08 -10.13 14.74
CA MET A 202 -7.12 -10.10 13.29
C MET A 202 -8.49 -10.41 12.72
N SER A 203 -9.21 -11.40 13.28
CA SER A 203 -10.57 -11.75 12.81
C SER A 203 -11.60 -10.65 13.10
N LYS A 204 -11.39 -9.86 14.16
CA LYS A 204 -12.15 -8.63 14.45
C LYS A 204 -11.67 -7.41 13.65
N LEU A 205 -10.70 -7.59 12.74
CA LEU A 205 -10.11 -6.52 11.93
C LEU A 205 -9.51 -5.37 12.76
N GLU A 206 -9.07 -5.62 13.99
CA GLU A 206 -8.53 -4.59 14.89
C GLU A 206 -7.12 -4.17 14.46
N TYR A 207 -6.28 -5.09 13.99
CA TYR A 207 -5.07 -4.81 13.23
C TYR A 207 -4.84 -5.88 12.18
N LEU A 208 -4.12 -5.53 11.13
CA LEU A 208 -3.75 -6.45 10.07
C LEU A 208 -2.25 -6.36 9.76
N ALA A 209 -1.63 -7.52 9.56
CA ALA A 209 -0.29 -7.59 8.99
C ALA A 209 -0.30 -7.22 7.50
N ALA A 210 0.85 -6.86 6.95
CA ALA A 210 0.96 -6.51 5.55
C ALA A 210 0.80 -7.72 4.61
N GLY A 211 0.55 -7.42 3.32
CA GLY A 211 0.08 -8.41 2.35
C GLY A 211 0.96 -9.66 2.18
N SER A 212 2.30 -9.56 2.25
CA SER A 212 3.18 -10.73 2.13
C SER A 212 3.01 -11.68 3.31
N THR A 213 2.84 -11.13 4.51
CA THR A 213 2.55 -11.89 5.73
C THR A 213 1.21 -12.61 5.62
N LEU A 214 0.15 -11.89 5.17
CA LEU A 214 -1.19 -12.48 4.99
C LEU A 214 -1.19 -13.66 4.01
N VAL A 215 -0.41 -13.57 2.93
CA VAL A 215 -0.33 -14.64 1.93
C VAL A 215 0.47 -15.84 2.46
N ASN A 216 1.64 -15.61 3.09
CA ASN A 216 2.66 -16.65 3.26
C ASN A 216 2.75 -17.18 4.70
N ALA A 217 2.16 -16.55 5.72
CA ALA A 217 2.23 -17.06 7.09
C ALA A 217 1.56 -18.44 7.20
N GLY A 218 2.24 -19.38 7.83
CA GLY A 218 1.77 -20.76 7.98
C GLY A 218 1.90 -21.62 6.73
N THR A 219 2.50 -21.11 5.64
CA THR A 219 2.76 -21.90 4.43
C THR A 219 4.17 -22.49 4.43
N ILE A 220 4.43 -23.42 3.52
CA ILE A 220 5.79 -23.97 3.30
C ILE A 220 6.78 -22.96 2.71
N TYR A 221 6.32 -21.76 2.32
CA TYR A 221 7.12 -20.69 1.75
C TYR A 221 7.07 -19.43 2.62
N PRO A 222 7.80 -19.39 3.73
CA PRO A 222 7.67 -18.34 4.74
C PRO A 222 8.43 -17.06 4.38
N GLN A 223 8.22 -16.52 3.19
CA GLN A 223 8.69 -15.17 2.83
C GLN A 223 7.65 -14.16 3.33
N LEU A 224 7.80 -13.71 4.58
CA LEU A 224 6.81 -12.89 5.28
C LEU A 224 7.12 -11.40 5.21
N ALA A 225 8.42 -11.04 5.07
CA ALA A 225 8.89 -9.66 5.03
C ALA A 225 8.33 -8.89 3.84
N ASN A 226 8.05 -7.60 4.04
CA ASN A 226 7.34 -6.78 3.08
C ASN A 226 8.23 -5.83 2.29
N CYS A 227 9.17 -5.17 2.98
CA CYS A 227 9.96 -4.08 2.45
C CYS A 227 11.45 -4.39 2.57
N PHE A 228 12.15 -4.14 1.47
CA PHE A 228 13.60 -4.31 1.36
C PHE A 228 14.21 -3.00 0.87
N VAL A 229 15.27 -2.56 1.52
CA VAL A 229 16.05 -1.38 1.12
C VAL A 229 17.49 -1.77 0.93
N MET A 230 18.05 -1.40 -0.22
CA MET A 230 19.37 -1.79 -0.64
C MET A 230 20.02 -0.68 -1.48
N GLU A 231 21.34 -0.66 -1.54
CA GLU A 231 22.07 0.27 -2.38
C GLU A 231 22.91 -0.48 -3.43
N MET A 232 23.29 0.22 -4.49
CA MET A 232 24.12 -0.29 -5.55
C MET A 232 25.50 0.39 -5.48
N GLN A 233 26.54 -0.42 -5.33
CA GLN A 233 27.93 0.08 -5.35
C GLN A 233 28.44 0.24 -6.78
N ASP A 234 29.41 1.14 -6.96
CA ASP A 234 30.04 1.43 -8.25
C ASP A 234 31.07 0.36 -8.64
N ASP A 235 30.61 -0.89 -8.67
CA ASP A 235 31.38 -2.09 -9.01
C ASP A 235 30.51 -3.04 -9.82
N ILE A 236 31.07 -3.62 -10.91
CA ILE A 236 30.28 -4.43 -11.84
C ILE A 236 29.74 -5.73 -11.21
N GLU A 237 30.51 -6.35 -10.32
CA GLU A 237 30.07 -7.56 -9.62
C GLU A 237 28.92 -7.24 -8.66
N HIS A 238 29.01 -6.10 -7.95
CA HIS A 238 27.93 -5.65 -7.08
C HIS A 238 26.68 -5.23 -7.85
N ILE A 239 26.82 -4.57 -9.02
CA ILE A 239 25.70 -4.24 -9.91
C ILE A 239 25.00 -5.52 -10.38
N ALA A 240 25.77 -6.54 -10.78
CA ALA A 240 25.23 -7.83 -11.20
C ALA A 240 24.53 -8.56 -10.04
N LYS A 241 25.17 -8.57 -8.86
CA LYS A 241 24.59 -9.12 -7.63
C LYS A 241 23.26 -8.44 -7.30
N THR A 242 23.23 -7.12 -7.26
CA THR A 242 22.04 -6.34 -6.96
C THR A 242 20.90 -6.64 -7.95
N THR A 243 21.22 -6.75 -9.24
CA THR A 243 20.22 -7.12 -10.27
C THR A 243 19.64 -8.51 -10.02
N ARG A 244 20.48 -9.50 -9.67
CA ARG A 244 20.05 -10.84 -9.28
C ARG A 244 19.17 -10.81 -8.02
N ASP A 245 19.57 -10.06 -7.01
CA ASP A 245 18.87 -9.98 -5.73
C ASP A 245 17.48 -9.32 -5.90
N VAL A 246 17.37 -8.30 -6.77
CA VAL A 246 16.08 -7.73 -7.18
C VAL A 246 15.15 -8.79 -7.79
N MET A 247 15.67 -9.72 -8.63
CA MET A 247 14.86 -10.83 -9.17
C MET A 247 14.30 -11.72 -8.05
N TRP A 248 15.13 -12.11 -7.10
CA TRP A 248 14.73 -12.99 -6.00
C TRP A 248 13.73 -12.34 -5.07
N LEU A 249 14.00 -11.10 -4.65
CA LEU A 249 13.10 -10.34 -3.77
C LEU A 249 11.75 -10.07 -4.47
N THR A 250 11.77 -9.75 -5.75
CA THR A 250 10.55 -9.59 -6.55
C THR A 250 9.75 -10.88 -6.63
N LYS A 251 10.40 -12.03 -6.87
CA LYS A 251 9.76 -13.35 -6.87
C LYS A 251 9.12 -13.65 -5.52
N GLY A 252 9.78 -13.28 -4.42
CA GLY A 252 9.30 -13.41 -3.04
C GLY A 252 8.22 -12.44 -2.63
N THR A 253 7.75 -11.56 -3.53
CA THR A 253 6.70 -10.55 -3.26
C THR A 253 7.14 -9.29 -2.48
N GLY A 254 8.45 -9.06 -2.29
CA GLY A 254 9.00 -7.87 -1.66
C GLY A 254 8.80 -6.59 -2.46
N GLY A 255 8.53 -5.47 -1.78
CA GLY A 255 8.67 -4.11 -2.32
C GLY A 255 10.11 -3.64 -2.09
N ILE A 256 10.75 -3.04 -3.10
CA ILE A 256 12.17 -2.74 -3.06
C ILE A 256 12.42 -1.24 -3.19
N GLY A 257 13.24 -0.68 -2.31
CA GLY A 257 13.93 0.59 -2.50
C GLY A 257 15.37 0.32 -2.91
N LEU A 258 15.87 1.06 -3.91
CA LEU A 258 17.23 0.90 -4.40
C LEU A 258 17.91 2.26 -4.63
N SER A 259 18.97 2.57 -3.87
CA SER A 259 19.78 3.74 -4.09
C SER A 259 20.80 3.48 -5.21
N VAL A 260 20.91 4.45 -6.11
CA VAL A 260 21.88 4.45 -7.21
C VAL A 260 22.83 5.65 -7.11
N SER A 261 22.83 6.38 -5.99
CA SER A 261 23.59 7.61 -5.79
C SER A 261 25.11 7.41 -5.79
N LYS A 262 25.60 6.20 -5.52
CA LYS A 262 27.03 5.87 -5.50
C LYS A 262 27.60 5.55 -6.89
N LEU A 263 26.75 5.29 -7.89
CA LEU A 263 27.21 4.97 -9.24
C LEU A 263 27.85 6.20 -9.89
N ARG A 264 29.04 6.03 -10.49
CA ARG A 264 29.72 7.10 -11.21
C ARG A 264 28.88 7.66 -12.36
N ALA A 265 29.05 8.94 -12.64
CA ALA A 265 28.30 9.66 -13.64
C ALA A 265 28.63 9.21 -15.07
N GLN A 266 27.77 9.57 -16.01
CA GLN A 266 28.04 9.44 -17.44
C GLN A 266 29.27 10.29 -17.81
N GLY A 267 30.20 9.70 -18.60
CA GLY A 267 31.45 10.33 -18.99
C GLY A 267 32.58 10.15 -17.97
N SER A 268 32.31 9.63 -16.76
CA SER A 268 33.33 9.33 -15.76
C SER A 268 34.33 8.27 -16.29
N PRO A 269 35.64 8.37 -15.97
CA PRO A 269 36.65 7.46 -16.55
C PRO A 269 36.54 6.04 -15.98
N ILE A 270 36.63 5.05 -16.88
CA ILE A 270 36.81 3.63 -16.54
C ILE A 270 38.26 3.27 -16.85
N ARG A 271 39.09 3.19 -15.80
CA ARG A 271 40.55 3.02 -15.95
C ARG A 271 40.94 1.65 -16.52
N SER A 272 40.15 0.58 -16.20
CA SER A 272 40.47 -0.79 -16.60
C SER A 272 40.54 -1.01 -18.12
N ASN A 273 39.78 -0.27 -18.88
CA ASN A 273 39.70 -0.39 -20.33
C ASN A 273 39.86 0.93 -21.11
N ASN A 274 40.26 2.01 -20.39
CA ASN A 274 40.47 3.34 -20.93
C ASN A 274 39.26 3.90 -21.72
N THR A 275 38.08 3.71 -21.20
CA THR A 275 36.81 4.23 -21.74
C THR A 275 36.10 5.10 -20.71
N THR A 276 34.87 5.51 -21.00
CA THR A 276 34.03 6.30 -20.12
C THR A 276 32.75 5.57 -19.77
N SER A 277 32.24 5.85 -18.56
CA SER A 277 30.98 5.33 -18.02
C SER A 277 29.76 5.81 -18.83
N THR A 278 28.77 4.97 -18.94
CA THR A 278 27.41 5.31 -19.43
C THR A 278 26.50 5.90 -18.36
N GLY A 279 26.98 6.00 -17.12
CA GLY A 279 26.22 6.47 -15.97
C GLY A 279 25.23 5.43 -15.41
N PRO A 280 24.42 5.81 -14.40
CA PRO A 280 23.48 4.90 -13.72
C PRO A 280 22.24 4.54 -14.57
N ILE A 281 21.82 5.41 -15.49
CA ILE A 281 20.54 5.28 -16.20
C ILE A 281 20.37 3.96 -16.97
N PRO A 282 21.36 3.44 -17.72
CA PRO A 282 21.24 2.15 -18.40
C PRO A 282 21.06 0.97 -17.44
N PHE A 283 21.71 0.99 -16.28
CA PHE A 283 21.52 -0.05 -15.24
C PHE A 283 20.11 0.01 -14.65
N MET A 284 19.57 1.21 -14.42
CA MET A 284 18.18 1.39 -13.97
C MET A 284 17.19 0.86 -15.00
N HIS A 285 17.42 1.10 -16.30
CA HIS A 285 16.59 0.52 -17.37
C HIS A 285 16.67 -1.02 -17.40
N THR A 286 17.84 -1.60 -17.17
CA THR A 286 18.02 -3.06 -17.06
C THR A 286 17.17 -3.63 -15.92
N ILE A 287 17.21 -3.01 -14.74
CA ILE A 287 16.41 -3.42 -13.58
C ILE A 287 14.90 -3.24 -13.84
N ASP A 288 14.49 -2.15 -14.52
CA ASP A 288 13.08 -1.97 -14.92
C ASP A 288 12.59 -3.12 -15.80
N SER A 289 13.45 -3.62 -16.70
CA SER A 289 13.16 -4.77 -17.54
C SER A 289 13.06 -6.07 -16.73
N VAL A 290 13.93 -6.24 -15.72
CA VAL A 290 13.89 -7.36 -14.78
C VAL A 290 12.56 -7.40 -14.02
N LEU A 291 12.07 -6.25 -13.53
CA LEU A 291 10.79 -6.17 -12.82
C LEU A 291 9.59 -6.63 -13.66
N ARG A 292 9.67 -6.47 -14.98
CA ARG A 292 8.66 -6.97 -15.93
C ARG A 292 8.79 -8.46 -16.18
N ALA A 293 10.02 -8.95 -16.28
CA ALA A 293 10.30 -10.35 -16.55
C ALA A 293 9.89 -11.26 -15.37
N VAL A 294 10.12 -10.80 -14.13
CA VAL A 294 9.78 -11.55 -12.92
C VAL A 294 8.40 -11.13 -12.43
N SER A 295 7.36 -11.64 -13.07
CA SER A 295 5.98 -11.39 -12.62
C SER A 295 5.52 -12.48 -11.63
N ARG A 296 4.70 -12.11 -10.68
CA ARG A 296 4.07 -13.03 -9.72
C ARG A 296 2.91 -13.77 -10.37
N GLY A 297 3.20 -14.88 -11.06
CA GLY A 297 2.17 -15.70 -11.70
C GLY A 297 1.28 -14.94 -12.69
N GLY A 298 1.83 -13.95 -13.40
CA GLY A 298 1.10 -13.10 -14.35
C GLY A 298 0.13 -12.08 -13.74
N LYS A 299 -0.04 -12.10 -12.41
CA LYS A 299 -1.03 -11.24 -11.72
C LYS A 299 -0.50 -9.88 -11.28
N LYS A 300 0.81 -9.71 -11.11
CA LYS A 300 1.43 -8.46 -10.68
C LYS A 300 2.90 -8.40 -11.09
N PHE A 301 3.35 -7.29 -11.66
CA PHE A 301 4.77 -7.03 -11.93
C PHE A 301 5.55 -6.78 -10.64
N GLY A 302 6.87 -6.89 -10.69
CA GLY A 302 7.76 -6.46 -9.64
C GLY A 302 7.57 -4.96 -9.36
N ALA A 303 7.91 -4.52 -8.16
CA ALA A 303 7.75 -3.14 -7.75
C ALA A 303 9.01 -2.65 -7.03
N LEU A 304 9.60 -1.57 -7.54
CA LEU A 304 10.82 -0.97 -7.04
C LEU A 304 10.74 0.55 -7.17
N CYS A 305 11.38 1.27 -6.24
CA CYS A 305 11.63 2.70 -6.31
C CYS A 305 13.14 2.96 -6.33
N PHE A 306 13.61 3.69 -7.34
CA PHE A 306 14.97 4.20 -7.39
C PHE A 306 15.10 5.48 -6.60
N TYR A 307 16.19 5.59 -5.85
CA TYR A 307 16.55 6.78 -5.07
C TYR A 307 17.87 7.35 -5.58
N MET A 308 17.92 8.67 -5.79
CA MET A 308 19.11 9.39 -6.16
C MET A 308 19.21 10.68 -5.37
N GLU A 309 20.43 11.00 -4.87
CA GLU A 309 20.72 12.29 -4.27
C GLU A 309 20.77 13.37 -5.35
N ASN A 310 20.20 14.52 -5.05
CA ASN A 310 20.02 15.59 -6.04
C ASN A 310 21.29 16.40 -6.37
N TRP A 311 22.43 16.04 -5.77
CA TRP A 311 23.76 16.56 -6.15
C TRP A 311 24.50 15.68 -7.18
N HIS A 312 23.93 14.52 -7.53
CA HIS A 312 24.50 13.63 -8.55
C HIS A 312 24.50 14.27 -9.93
N LEU A 313 25.61 14.14 -10.68
CA LEU A 313 25.76 14.79 -11.98
C LEU A 313 24.69 14.38 -13.00
N ASP A 314 24.21 13.14 -12.96
CA ASP A 314 23.15 12.63 -13.85
C ASP A 314 21.72 12.86 -13.30
N PHE A 315 21.58 13.64 -12.24
CA PHE A 315 20.28 13.91 -11.65
C PHE A 315 19.27 14.56 -12.61
N PRO A 316 19.66 15.48 -13.53
CA PRO A 316 18.74 15.99 -14.54
C PRO A 316 18.14 14.90 -15.44
N GLU A 317 18.90 13.88 -15.80
CA GLU A 317 18.41 12.75 -16.59
C GLU A 317 17.55 11.78 -15.76
N PHE A 318 17.85 11.65 -14.48
CA PHE A 318 17.01 10.91 -13.53
C PHE A 318 15.58 11.48 -13.46
N LEU A 319 15.40 12.80 -13.57
CA LEU A 319 14.08 13.45 -13.62
C LEU A 319 13.27 13.04 -14.86
N ASP A 320 13.96 12.68 -15.95
CA ASP A 320 13.31 12.29 -17.21
C ASP A 320 12.88 10.82 -17.28
N LEU A 321 13.31 10.00 -16.32
CA LEU A 321 13.07 8.55 -16.35
C LEU A 321 11.61 8.15 -16.54
N ARG A 322 10.69 8.90 -15.97
CA ARG A 322 9.23 8.63 -16.01
C ARG A 322 8.49 9.35 -17.12
N GLN A 323 9.20 10.15 -17.94
CA GLN A 323 8.59 10.86 -19.09
C GLN A 323 8.11 9.87 -20.15
N ASN A 324 6.97 10.21 -20.79
CA ASN A 324 6.37 9.38 -21.86
C ASN A 324 7.10 9.50 -23.20
N SER A 325 7.90 10.53 -23.39
CA SER A 325 8.68 10.84 -24.60
C SER A 325 10.17 10.57 -24.39
N GLY A 326 10.94 10.63 -25.46
CA GLY A 326 12.39 10.44 -25.45
C GLY A 326 12.81 9.00 -25.74
N ASP A 327 14.10 8.71 -25.59
CA ASP A 327 14.68 7.39 -25.84
C ASP A 327 14.12 6.33 -24.89
N PRO A 328 13.43 5.28 -25.37
CA PRO A 328 12.88 4.22 -24.54
C PRO A 328 13.90 3.48 -23.66
N TYR A 329 15.14 3.37 -24.12
CA TYR A 329 16.24 2.71 -23.40
C TYR A 329 16.79 3.55 -22.25
N ARG A 330 16.37 4.80 -22.16
CA ARG A 330 16.71 5.72 -21.06
C ARG A 330 15.48 6.11 -20.24
N ARG A 331 14.49 5.23 -20.19
CA ARG A 331 13.22 5.41 -19.44
C ARG A 331 12.93 4.18 -18.59
N THR A 332 12.24 4.39 -17.47
CA THR A 332 11.66 3.34 -16.64
C THR A 332 10.14 3.40 -16.73
N ARG A 333 9.49 2.28 -16.96
CA ARG A 333 8.03 2.19 -17.10
C ARG A 333 7.36 1.51 -15.93
N THR A 334 8.10 0.70 -15.19
CA THR A 334 7.62 -0.09 -14.06
C THR A 334 8.13 0.46 -12.73
N ALA A 335 9.44 0.76 -12.66
CA ALA A 335 10.07 1.30 -11.47
C ALA A 335 9.65 2.76 -11.22
N ASN A 336 9.46 3.10 -9.96
CA ASN A 336 9.21 4.45 -9.48
C ASN A 336 10.53 5.19 -9.20
N THR A 337 10.45 6.49 -8.93
CA THR A 337 11.62 7.30 -8.57
C THR A 337 11.31 8.19 -7.37
N ALA A 338 12.31 8.42 -6.52
CA ALA A 338 12.26 9.39 -5.43
C ALA A 338 13.59 10.13 -5.32
N VAL A 339 13.55 11.37 -4.89
CA VAL A 339 14.73 12.22 -4.71
C VAL A 339 15.12 12.29 -3.25
N TRP A 340 16.41 12.11 -2.97
CA TRP A 340 17.00 12.17 -1.63
C TRP A 340 17.63 13.55 -1.42
N ILE A 341 16.99 14.41 -0.60
CA ILE A 341 17.25 15.86 -0.50
C ILE A 341 17.93 16.19 0.81
N SER A 342 19.06 16.93 0.77
CA SER A 342 19.73 17.46 1.95
C SER A 342 19.15 18.79 2.41
N ASP A 343 19.35 19.14 3.69
CA ASP A 343 19.01 20.45 4.26
C ASP A 343 19.81 21.58 3.57
N GLU A 344 21.05 21.31 3.18
CA GLU A 344 21.89 22.25 2.44
C GLU A 344 21.24 22.68 1.12
N PHE A 345 20.65 21.73 0.38
CA PHE A 345 19.91 22.07 -0.84
C PHE A 345 18.69 22.94 -0.54
N MET A 346 17.89 22.59 0.47
CA MET A 346 16.69 23.36 0.84
C MET A 346 17.06 24.80 1.23
N LYS A 347 18.13 24.99 2.00
CA LYS A 347 18.66 26.31 2.37
C LYS A 347 19.10 27.11 1.13
N ARG A 348 19.81 26.48 0.20
CA ARG A 348 20.23 27.15 -1.05
C ARG A 348 19.05 27.50 -1.97
N VAL A 349 18.02 26.70 -2.01
CA VAL A 349 16.78 27.05 -2.70
C VAL A 349 16.13 28.28 -2.07
N GLN A 350 16.06 28.34 -0.75
CA GLN A 350 15.48 29.46 -0.02
C GLN A 350 16.26 30.77 -0.27
N ASN A 351 17.59 30.70 -0.28
CA ASN A 351 18.50 31.82 -0.46
C ASN A 351 18.79 32.17 -1.94
N ASP A 352 18.24 31.42 -2.90
CA ASP A 352 18.51 31.54 -4.32
C ASP A 352 19.99 31.40 -4.68
N GLU A 353 20.68 30.48 -4.04
CA GLU A 353 22.11 30.20 -4.23
C GLU A 353 22.34 29.18 -5.34
N ASP A 354 23.62 29.02 -5.72
CA ASP A 354 24.04 28.04 -6.69
C ASP A 354 24.11 26.64 -6.05
N TRP A 355 23.80 25.63 -6.87
CA TRP A 355 23.90 24.22 -6.57
C TRP A 355 24.86 23.54 -7.53
N TYR A 356 25.76 22.70 -7.03
CA TYR A 356 26.74 21.99 -7.82
C TYR A 356 26.36 20.51 -7.87
N LEU A 357 26.38 19.97 -9.06
CA LEU A 357 26.23 18.55 -9.33
C LEU A 357 27.62 17.96 -9.53
N PHE A 358 27.89 16.82 -8.90
CA PHE A 358 29.19 16.17 -8.91
C PHE A 358 29.12 14.72 -9.42
N ASP A 359 30.23 14.24 -9.95
CA ASP A 359 30.46 12.82 -10.14
C ASP A 359 30.77 12.16 -8.79
N PRO A 360 30.02 11.13 -8.36
CA PRO A 360 30.29 10.42 -7.11
C PRO A 360 31.72 9.87 -7.01
N LEU A 361 32.37 9.56 -8.12
CA LEU A 361 33.76 9.09 -8.14
C LEU A 361 34.74 10.14 -7.57
N GLU A 362 34.47 11.43 -7.75
CA GLU A 362 35.33 12.54 -7.27
C GLU A 362 34.95 13.04 -5.86
N VAL A 363 33.74 12.69 -5.35
CA VAL A 363 33.19 13.11 -4.06
C VAL A 363 32.61 11.92 -3.29
N SER A 364 33.32 10.82 -3.23
CA SER A 364 32.85 9.51 -2.80
C SER A 364 32.32 9.44 -1.36
N ASP A 365 32.77 10.33 -0.47
CA ASP A 365 32.33 10.37 0.94
C ASP A 365 31.05 11.21 1.16
N LEU A 366 30.64 11.99 0.17
CA LEU A 366 29.51 12.91 0.32
C LEU A 366 28.19 12.18 0.57
N ASN A 367 28.04 11.00 -0.01
CA ASN A 367 26.83 10.16 0.18
C ASN A 367 26.68 9.70 1.64
N GLU A 368 27.80 9.45 2.34
CA GLU A 368 27.80 8.95 3.72
C GLU A 368 27.46 10.04 4.77
N LEU A 369 27.51 11.32 4.37
CA LEU A 369 27.34 12.45 5.26
C LEU A 369 25.93 13.02 5.20
N TYR A 370 25.48 13.60 6.32
CA TYR A 370 24.23 14.34 6.44
C TYR A 370 24.37 15.53 7.40
N GLY A 371 23.39 16.43 7.39
CA GLY A 371 23.35 17.60 8.27
C GLY A 371 24.53 18.54 8.09
N LYS A 372 25.08 19.02 9.21
CA LYS A 372 26.23 19.95 9.19
C LYS A 372 27.46 19.35 8.52
N ALA A 373 27.74 18.08 8.78
CA ALA A 373 28.89 17.39 8.18
C ALA A 373 28.76 17.34 6.65
N PHE A 374 27.57 17.08 6.13
CA PHE A 374 27.31 17.17 4.69
C PHE A 374 27.51 18.60 4.18
N SER A 375 26.96 19.61 4.84
CA SER A 375 27.06 21.02 4.40
C SER A 375 28.51 21.49 4.34
N GLU A 376 29.32 21.19 5.36
CA GLU A 376 30.74 21.52 5.41
C GLU A 376 31.53 20.82 4.31
N ARG A 377 31.29 19.53 4.10
CA ARG A 377 31.96 18.74 3.06
C ARG A 377 31.54 19.16 1.66
N TYR A 378 30.27 19.45 1.46
CA TYR A 378 29.75 19.97 0.21
C TYR A 378 30.38 21.32 -0.14
N ALA A 379 30.48 22.25 0.80
CA ALA A 379 31.14 23.54 0.62
C ALA A 379 32.63 23.38 0.27
N PHE A 380 33.31 22.41 0.91
CA PHE A 380 34.68 22.06 0.54
C PHE A 380 34.79 21.63 -0.93
N TYR A 381 33.90 20.70 -1.38
CA TYR A 381 33.91 20.25 -2.77
C TYR A 381 33.53 21.34 -3.78
N VAL A 382 32.66 22.28 -3.43
CA VAL A 382 32.39 23.47 -4.25
C VAL A 382 33.70 24.27 -4.44
N GLY A 383 34.47 24.52 -3.36
CA GLY A 383 35.78 25.20 -3.45
C GLY A 383 36.81 24.45 -4.31
N GLU A 384 36.83 23.11 -4.21
CA GLU A 384 37.72 22.27 -5.04
C GLU A 384 37.35 22.33 -6.52
N ALA A 385 36.04 22.37 -6.85
CA ALA A 385 35.55 22.53 -8.21
C ALA A 385 35.90 23.90 -8.79
N GLU A 386 35.69 24.97 -8.03
CA GLU A 386 36.05 26.34 -8.44
C GLU A 386 37.57 26.51 -8.61
N ALA A 387 38.38 25.78 -7.81
CA ALA A 387 39.80 25.73 -7.96
C ALA A 387 40.31 24.81 -9.10
N GLY A 388 39.40 24.14 -9.82
CA GLY A 388 39.72 23.26 -10.93
C GLY A 388 40.33 21.91 -10.53
N ARG A 389 40.20 21.49 -9.25
CA ARG A 389 40.66 20.18 -8.77
C ARG A 389 39.62 19.07 -8.93
N ILE A 390 38.35 19.41 -8.96
CA ILE A 390 37.25 18.52 -9.41
C ILE A 390 37.01 18.85 -10.90
N ARG A 391 36.93 17.83 -11.73
CA ARG A 391 36.81 17.97 -13.18
C ARG A 391 35.40 17.79 -13.71
N MET A 392 34.63 16.91 -13.07
CA MET A 392 33.30 16.56 -13.53
C MET A 392 32.26 17.14 -12.54
N PHE A 393 31.84 18.35 -12.85
CA PHE A 393 30.76 19.01 -12.12
C PHE A 393 29.91 19.89 -13.02
N LYS A 394 28.75 20.27 -12.57
CA LYS A 394 27.86 21.24 -13.23
C LYS A 394 27.32 22.20 -12.17
N ARG A 395 27.44 23.51 -12.45
CA ARG A 395 26.85 24.56 -11.62
C ARG A 395 25.50 24.97 -12.17
N ILE A 396 24.47 25.02 -11.33
CA ILE A 396 23.09 25.41 -11.63
C ILE A 396 22.53 26.23 -10.48
N LYS A 397 21.37 26.88 -10.65
CA LYS A 397 20.63 27.50 -9.56
C LYS A 397 19.84 26.42 -8.80
N ALA A 398 19.97 26.39 -7.46
CA ALA A 398 19.24 25.44 -6.61
C ALA A 398 17.71 25.56 -6.83
N ARG A 399 17.22 26.79 -6.93
CA ARG A 399 15.79 27.06 -7.16
C ARG A 399 15.29 26.53 -8.50
N GLU A 400 16.11 26.62 -9.56
CA GLU A 400 15.75 26.10 -10.88
C GLU A 400 15.74 24.56 -10.88
N GLN A 401 16.67 23.92 -10.15
CA GLN A 401 16.58 22.46 -9.99
C GLN A 401 15.34 22.03 -9.20
N PHE A 402 14.99 22.78 -8.14
CA PHE A 402 13.80 22.46 -7.40
C PHE A 402 12.53 22.61 -8.23
N LYS A 403 12.43 23.66 -9.05
CA LYS A 403 11.36 23.79 -10.05
C LYS A 403 11.32 22.61 -11.02
N SER A 404 12.48 22.15 -11.50
CA SER A 404 12.56 20.99 -12.40
C SER A 404 12.05 19.70 -11.74
N ILE A 405 12.36 19.50 -10.44
CA ILE A 405 11.80 18.41 -9.64
C ILE A 405 10.27 18.51 -9.58
N LEU A 406 9.73 19.69 -9.27
CA LEU A 406 8.30 19.91 -9.17
C LEU A 406 7.57 19.77 -10.50
N ILE A 407 8.16 20.20 -11.61
CA ILE A 407 7.62 20.00 -12.97
C ILE A 407 7.54 18.50 -13.30
N SER A 408 8.60 17.75 -13.01
CA SER A 408 8.59 16.30 -13.21
C SER A 408 7.54 15.63 -12.33
N LEU A 409 7.46 16.00 -11.06
CA LEU A 409 6.47 15.52 -10.11
C LEU A 409 5.03 15.83 -10.57
N GLN A 410 4.77 17.04 -11.03
CA GLN A 410 3.45 17.45 -11.56
C GLN A 410 3.05 16.66 -12.82
N THR A 411 4.03 16.35 -13.67
CA THR A 411 3.79 15.72 -14.97
C THR A 411 3.66 14.20 -14.87
N THR A 412 4.45 13.58 -14.00
CA THR A 412 4.60 12.11 -13.93
C THR A 412 4.27 11.53 -12.57
N SER A 413 3.91 12.34 -11.58
CA SER A 413 3.82 12.00 -10.15
C SER A 413 5.14 11.46 -9.56
N HIS A 414 6.28 11.78 -10.18
CA HIS A 414 7.63 11.37 -9.78
C HIS A 414 8.65 12.48 -10.10
N PRO A 415 9.80 12.53 -9.38
CA PRO A 415 10.15 11.71 -8.20
C PRO A 415 9.41 12.16 -6.95
N TRP A 416 9.23 11.26 -5.97
CA TRP A 416 8.72 11.64 -4.65
C TRP A 416 9.80 12.37 -3.86
N LEU A 417 9.40 13.34 -3.03
CA LEU A 417 10.34 14.11 -2.24
C LEU A 417 10.56 13.48 -0.88
N THR A 418 11.82 13.28 -0.52
CA THR A 418 12.26 12.70 0.75
C THR A 418 13.45 13.50 1.28
N TRP A 419 13.52 13.74 2.62
CA TRP A 419 14.50 14.63 3.22
C TRP A 419 15.54 13.85 4.02
N LYS A 420 16.74 13.71 3.45
CA LYS A 420 17.89 12.96 3.96
C LYS A 420 18.22 13.32 5.42
N ASP A 421 18.40 14.61 5.70
CA ASP A 421 18.90 15.08 6.98
C ASP A 421 17.81 14.97 8.06
N THR A 422 16.54 15.24 7.71
CA THR A 422 15.41 15.00 8.61
C THR A 422 15.34 13.53 9.03
N ILE A 423 15.56 12.60 8.10
CA ILE A 423 15.53 11.16 8.35
C ILE A 423 16.69 10.73 9.24
N ASN A 424 17.93 11.09 8.88
CA ASN A 424 19.13 10.64 9.56
C ASN A 424 19.30 11.30 10.96
N ASN A 425 18.98 12.58 11.08
CA ASN A 425 19.00 13.27 12.37
C ASN A 425 18.01 12.69 13.37
N ARG A 426 16.91 12.14 12.88
CA ARG A 426 15.85 11.56 13.70
C ARG A 426 15.91 10.03 13.82
N ALA A 427 16.89 9.36 13.25
CA ALA A 427 17.08 7.91 13.38
C ALA A 427 17.56 7.56 14.80
N LEU A 428 16.89 6.62 15.45
CA LEU A 428 17.25 6.14 16.79
C LEU A 428 18.22 4.94 16.75
N ASN A 429 18.33 4.29 15.60
CA ASN A 429 19.30 3.23 15.29
C ASN A 429 20.51 3.78 14.50
N ASN A 430 20.94 4.99 14.80
CA ASN A 430 21.97 5.76 14.10
C ASN A 430 23.38 5.13 14.12
N ASN A 431 23.62 4.17 15.02
CA ASN A 431 24.90 3.46 15.18
C ASN A 431 25.16 2.38 14.10
N THR A 432 24.21 2.12 13.23
CA THR A 432 24.34 1.09 12.19
C THR A 432 24.57 1.65 10.78
N GLY A 433 24.84 2.95 10.65
CA GLY A 433 25.20 3.61 9.39
C GLY A 433 24.23 4.71 8.97
N THR A 434 24.56 5.32 7.84
CA THR A 434 23.74 6.38 7.22
C THR A 434 22.58 5.76 6.43
N ILE A 435 21.42 6.39 6.50
CA ILE A 435 20.25 6.00 5.72
C ILE A 435 20.31 6.72 4.37
N HIS A 436 20.41 5.97 3.27
CA HIS A 436 20.61 6.49 1.91
C HIS A 436 19.36 6.51 1.06
N LEU A 437 18.27 5.89 1.53
CA LEU A 437 17.04 5.75 0.77
C LEU A 437 15.88 5.32 1.69
N SER A 438 14.71 5.21 1.09
CA SER A 438 13.54 4.55 1.68
C SER A 438 13.11 3.36 0.82
N ASN A 439 12.03 2.67 1.19
CA ASN A 439 11.48 1.55 0.43
C ASN A 439 10.64 2.01 -0.79
N LEU A 440 9.91 1.07 -1.38
CA LEU A 440 8.98 1.32 -2.49
C LEU A 440 7.93 2.40 -2.18
N CYS A 441 7.43 2.46 -0.95
CA CYS A 441 6.31 3.30 -0.55
C CYS A 441 6.72 4.47 0.38
N THR A 442 8.01 4.70 0.61
CA THR A 442 8.62 5.82 1.34
C THR A 442 8.41 5.86 2.86
N GLU A 443 7.83 4.82 3.48
CA GLU A 443 7.65 4.75 4.94
C GLU A 443 8.83 4.16 5.70
N ILE A 444 9.75 3.43 5.06
CA ILE A 444 10.86 2.74 5.71
C ILE A 444 12.14 3.56 5.64
N THR A 445 12.76 3.78 6.80
CA THR A 445 14.01 4.52 6.91
C THR A 445 14.99 3.72 7.77
N LEU A 446 15.74 2.84 7.12
CA LEU A 446 16.70 1.94 7.72
C LEU A 446 18.07 2.11 7.05
N PRO A 447 19.20 2.01 7.79
CA PRO A 447 20.53 2.01 7.21
C PRO A 447 20.78 0.75 6.37
N GLN A 448 21.55 0.90 5.31
CA GLN A 448 22.01 -0.18 4.43
C GLN A 448 23.42 0.10 3.94
N ASP A 449 24.14 -0.95 3.57
CA ASP A 449 25.46 -0.89 2.96
C ASP A 449 25.64 -2.05 1.95
N GLU A 450 26.87 -2.28 1.48
CA GLU A 450 27.18 -3.32 0.50
C GLU A 450 26.88 -4.74 1.00
N ASP A 451 26.95 -4.97 2.32
CA ASP A 451 26.77 -6.26 2.99
C ASP A 451 25.38 -6.40 3.66
N ASN A 452 24.62 -5.31 3.74
CA ASN A 452 23.33 -5.26 4.43
C ASN A 452 22.20 -4.81 3.52
N VAL A 453 21.25 -5.70 3.31
CA VAL A 453 19.93 -5.38 2.75
C VAL A 453 18.98 -5.25 3.92
N SER A 454 18.57 -4.02 4.25
CA SER A 454 17.68 -3.81 5.39
C SER A 454 16.24 -4.23 5.08
N VAL A 455 15.59 -4.79 6.10
CA VAL A 455 14.25 -5.38 6.00
C VAL A 455 13.33 -4.74 7.02
N CYS A 456 12.11 -4.44 6.63
CA CYS A 456 11.07 -4.04 7.56
C CYS A 456 9.81 -4.91 7.43
N ASN A 457 9.23 -5.21 8.60
CA ASN A 457 8.06 -6.04 8.77
C ASN A 457 6.90 -5.17 9.25
N LEU A 458 5.77 -5.16 8.55
CA LEU A 458 4.73 -4.16 8.70
C LEU A 458 3.39 -4.73 9.19
N ALA A 459 2.72 -3.95 10.04
CA ALA A 459 1.33 -4.11 10.42
C ALA A 459 0.66 -2.74 10.59
N SER A 460 -0.67 -2.70 10.58
CA SER A 460 -1.43 -1.47 10.76
C SER A 460 -2.66 -1.70 11.63
N ILE A 461 -2.83 -0.84 12.65
CA ILE A 461 -4.00 -0.80 13.52
C ILE A 461 -5.16 -0.16 12.74
N ASN A 462 -6.32 -0.79 12.77
CA ASN A 462 -7.54 -0.25 12.18
C ASN A 462 -8.29 0.61 13.20
N LEU A 463 -8.14 1.91 13.10
CA LEU A 463 -8.74 2.86 14.02
C LEU A 463 -10.27 2.77 14.06
N SER A 464 -10.91 2.39 12.95
CA SER A 464 -12.37 2.23 12.88
C SER A 464 -12.92 1.16 13.83
N GLN A 465 -12.10 0.16 14.20
CA GLN A 465 -12.44 -0.90 15.14
C GLN A 465 -12.08 -0.55 16.60
N HIS A 466 -11.48 0.62 16.84
CA HIS A 466 -11.13 1.16 18.14
C HIS A 466 -12.00 2.37 18.52
N PHE A 467 -13.16 2.47 17.88
CA PHE A 467 -14.14 3.50 18.10
C PHE A 467 -15.41 2.87 18.69
N ALA A 468 -15.78 3.26 19.89
CA ALA A 468 -16.98 2.78 20.57
C ALA A 468 -17.58 3.91 21.41
N ASP A 469 -18.91 3.92 21.56
CA ASP A 469 -19.64 4.89 22.39
C ASP A 469 -19.32 6.35 22.10
N GLY A 470 -19.11 6.66 20.81
CA GLY A 470 -18.86 8.04 20.36
C GLY A 470 -17.43 8.54 20.61
N LYS A 471 -16.47 7.68 20.95
CA LYS A 471 -15.08 8.05 21.24
C LYS A 471 -14.09 6.97 20.85
N ILE A 472 -12.83 7.34 20.83
CA ILE A 472 -11.70 6.39 20.67
C ILE A 472 -11.46 5.65 21.99
N ASP A 473 -11.22 4.33 21.87
CA ASP A 473 -10.77 3.48 22.98
C ASP A 473 -9.25 3.33 22.94
N PHE A 474 -8.56 4.24 23.64
CA PHE A 474 -7.09 4.25 23.68
C PHE A 474 -6.51 3.01 24.35
N ALA A 475 -7.17 2.46 25.38
CA ALA A 475 -6.72 1.23 26.04
C ALA A 475 -6.73 0.04 25.07
N LYS A 476 -7.75 -0.03 24.22
CA LYS A 476 -7.85 -1.05 23.16
C LYS A 476 -6.78 -0.84 22.07
N ILE A 477 -6.48 0.41 21.71
CA ILE A 477 -5.38 0.75 20.78
C ILE A 477 -4.03 0.25 21.34
N GLU A 478 -3.74 0.53 22.61
CA GLU A 478 -2.50 0.09 23.26
C GLU A 478 -2.39 -1.44 23.30
N GLN A 479 -3.46 -2.15 23.63
CA GLN A 479 -3.48 -3.63 23.60
C GLN A 479 -3.19 -4.16 22.18
N SER A 480 -3.82 -3.57 21.18
CA SER A 480 -3.60 -3.96 19.78
C SER A 480 -2.17 -3.64 19.32
N ALA A 481 -1.60 -2.51 19.75
CA ALA A 481 -0.21 -2.14 19.46
C ALA A 481 0.78 -3.14 20.06
N ARG A 482 0.61 -3.52 21.33
CA ARG A 482 1.46 -4.51 22.00
C ARG A 482 1.44 -5.86 21.29
N LEU A 483 0.26 -6.40 21.02
CA LEU A 483 0.12 -7.68 20.32
C LEU A 483 0.69 -7.62 18.90
N ALA A 484 0.49 -6.52 18.18
CA ALA A 484 1.05 -6.34 16.85
C ALA A 484 2.58 -6.30 16.86
N VAL A 485 3.21 -5.63 17.84
CA VAL A 485 4.68 -5.61 18.00
C VAL A 485 5.21 -7.01 18.29
N ARG A 486 4.58 -7.76 19.22
CA ARG A 486 4.94 -9.17 19.49
C ARG A 486 4.82 -10.05 18.25
N GLN A 487 3.72 -9.89 17.49
CA GLN A 487 3.51 -10.62 16.24
C GLN A 487 4.60 -10.31 15.20
N LEU A 488 4.99 -9.04 15.06
CA LEU A 488 6.03 -8.61 14.14
C LEU A 488 7.42 -9.06 14.58
N ASP A 489 7.71 -9.10 15.89
CA ASP A 489 8.95 -9.68 16.41
C ASP A 489 9.04 -11.18 16.14
N ASN A 490 7.95 -11.93 16.35
CA ASN A 490 7.86 -13.35 16.01
C ASN A 490 8.10 -13.60 14.51
N LEU A 491 7.54 -12.76 13.66
CA LEU A 491 7.69 -12.84 12.21
C LEU A 491 9.16 -12.84 11.78
N ILE A 492 10.01 -12.04 12.45
CA ILE A 492 11.44 -11.93 12.15
C ILE A 492 12.16 -13.29 12.30
N ASP A 493 11.79 -14.08 13.29
CA ASP A 493 12.43 -15.39 13.52
C ASP A 493 11.91 -16.48 12.57
N ILE A 494 10.73 -16.27 11.98
CA ILE A 494 10.05 -17.24 11.12
C ILE A 494 10.35 -16.99 9.63
N THR A 495 10.41 -15.71 9.24
CA THR A 495 10.63 -15.34 7.83
C THR A 495 11.97 -15.84 7.30
N ARG A 496 11.98 -16.16 6.01
CA ARG A 496 13.22 -16.50 5.28
C ARG A 496 13.23 -15.72 3.97
N SER A 497 14.36 -15.09 3.68
CA SER A 497 14.59 -14.40 2.42
C SER A 497 15.44 -15.28 1.48
N SER A 498 15.30 -15.05 0.19
CA SER A 498 16.20 -15.60 -0.81
C SER A 498 17.53 -14.85 -0.91
N VAL A 499 17.67 -13.73 -0.19
CA VAL A 499 18.88 -12.90 -0.10
C VAL A 499 19.43 -12.98 1.32
N LYS A 500 20.63 -13.51 1.47
CA LYS A 500 21.24 -13.78 2.78
C LYS A 500 21.50 -12.53 3.61
N GLU A 501 21.89 -11.45 2.93
CA GLU A 501 22.15 -10.16 3.54
C GLU A 501 20.86 -9.56 4.15
N ALA A 502 19.71 -9.89 3.58
CA ALA A 502 18.42 -9.51 4.12
C ALA A 502 18.06 -10.29 5.39
N ASP A 503 18.28 -11.61 5.40
CA ASP A 503 18.07 -12.43 6.60
C ASP A 503 19.02 -12.00 7.73
N PHE A 504 20.30 -11.76 7.41
CA PHE A 504 21.28 -11.30 8.39
C PHE A 504 20.89 -9.94 8.99
N SER A 505 20.61 -8.95 8.16
CA SER A 505 20.21 -7.60 8.61
C SER A 505 18.93 -7.63 9.46
N ASN A 506 17.96 -8.46 9.04
CA ASN A 506 16.70 -8.63 9.76
C ASN A 506 16.92 -9.19 11.19
N GLN A 507 17.84 -10.13 11.37
CA GLN A 507 18.20 -10.66 12.69
C GLN A 507 19.02 -9.69 13.54
N GLN A 508 19.94 -8.92 12.93
CA GLN A 508 20.78 -7.97 13.66
C GLN A 508 20.02 -6.75 14.19
N ASN A 509 19.05 -6.26 13.42
CA ASN A 509 18.32 -5.03 13.72
C ASN A 509 16.89 -5.27 14.19
N ARG A 510 16.26 -6.39 13.84
CA ARG A 510 14.88 -6.73 14.20
C ARG A 510 13.91 -5.59 13.96
N ALA A 511 14.02 -4.95 12.78
CA ALA A 511 13.23 -3.77 12.44
C ALA A 511 11.78 -4.12 12.14
N VAL A 512 10.86 -3.41 12.78
CA VAL A 512 9.42 -3.49 12.53
C VAL A 512 8.85 -2.12 12.28
N GLY A 513 7.65 -2.05 11.66
CA GLY A 513 6.93 -0.82 11.39
C GLY A 513 5.44 -1.00 11.64
N LEU A 514 4.98 -0.56 12.81
CA LEU A 514 3.57 -0.50 13.16
C LEU A 514 3.01 0.86 12.74
N GLY A 515 1.93 0.86 11.96
CA GLY A 515 1.20 2.05 11.56
C GLY A 515 -0.26 1.99 11.91
N VAL A 516 -1.03 2.91 11.34
CA VAL A 516 -2.48 3.01 11.49
C VAL A 516 -3.17 3.11 10.13
N MET A 517 -4.45 2.76 10.06
CA MET A 517 -5.36 2.99 8.94
C MET A 517 -6.74 3.35 9.47
N GLY A 518 -7.57 3.99 8.64
CA GLY A 518 -8.93 4.38 9.04
C GLY A 518 -9.00 5.68 9.83
N PHE A 519 -8.00 6.55 9.72
CA PHE A 519 -8.01 7.83 10.42
C PHE A 519 -9.21 8.69 10.00
N THR A 520 -9.45 8.82 8.70
CA THR A 520 -10.59 9.60 8.18
C THR A 520 -11.94 9.04 8.62
N ASP A 521 -12.10 7.71 8.66
CA ASP A 521 -13.34 7.11 9.18
C ASP A 521 -13.65 7.54 10.61
N VAL A 522 -12.62 7.69 11.46
CA VAL A 522 -12.79 8.14 12.85
C VAL A 522 -13.07 9.62 12.92
N VAL A 523 -12.37 10.43 12.14
CA VAL A 523 -12.62 11.89 12.01
C VAL A 523 -14.08 12.15 11.63
N GLU A 524 -14.59 11.43 10.63
CA GLU A 524 -15.98 11.51 10.19
C GLU A 524 -16.96 11.08 11.28
N LYS A 525 -16.71 9.94 11.95
CA LYS A 525 -17.57 9.45 13.06
C LYS A 525 -17.64 10.42 14.25
N LEU A 526 -16.60 11.23 14.46
CA LEU A 526 -16.58 12.28 15.48
C LEU A 526 -17.23 13.59 15.00
N GLY A 527 -17.58 13.70 13.72
CA GLY A 527 -18.13 14.90 13.12
C GLY A 527 -17.11 16.04 12.95
N PHE A 528 -15.81 15.70 12.95
CA PHE A 528 -14.75 16.70 12.77
C PHE A 528 -14.49 16.98 11.29
N SER A 529 -13.93 18.15 10.99
CA SER A 529 -13.31 18.37 9.69
C SER A 529 -11.89 17.80 9.68
N TYR A 530 -11.46 17.17 8.59
CA TYR A 530 -10.09 16.69 8.45
C TYR A 530 -9.04 17.80 8.63
N GLU A 531 -9.35 19.03 8.25
CA GLU A 531 -8.49 20.23 8.37
C GLU A 531 -8.80 21.09 9.62
N SER A 532 -9.23 20.44 10.71
CA SER A 532 -9.49 21.10 11.99
C SER A 532 -8.45 20.77 13.04
N GLU A 533 -8.29 21.63 14.05
CA GLU A 533 -7.35 21.42 15.15
C GLU A 533 -7.74 20.18 15.96
N GLU A 534 -9.04 19.86 16.09
CA GLU A 534 -9.53 18.66 16.74
C GLU A 534 -9.02 17.39 16.04
N SER A 535 -8.97 17.39 14.71
CA SER A 535 -8.42 16.28 13.92
C SER A 535 -6.90 16.19 14.06
N TYR A 536 -6.21 17.31 14.13
CA TYR A 536 -4.76 17.34 14.34
C TYR A 536 -4.38 16.87 15.75
N ASP A 537 -5.13 17.29 16.77
CA ASP A 537 -4.94 16.80 18.15
C ASP A 537 -5.30 15.32 18.29
N LEU A 538 -6.32 14.86 17.56
CA LEU A 538 -6.73 13.45 17.56
C LEU A 538 -5.63 12.53 17.02
N ILE A 539 -5.04 12.85 15.86
CA ILE A 539 -3.95 12.02 15.32
C ILE A 539 -2.70 12.09 16.19
N ASP A 540 -2.41 13.24 16.79
CA ASP A 540 -1.34 13.42 17.74
C ASP A 540 -1.49 12.48 18.93
N GLU A 541 -2.66 12.46 19.57
CA GLU A 541 -2.97 11.61 20.71
C GLU A 541 -2.99 10.12 20.36
N ILE A 542 -3.63 9.74 19.24
CA ILE A 542 -3.63 8.35 18.75
C ILE A 542 -2.20 7.84 18.57
N MET A 543 -1.35 8.60 17.90
CA MET A 543 0.02 8.18 17.62
C MET A 543 0.91 8.21 18.85
N GLU A 544 0.63 9.07 19.84
CA GLU A 544 1.28 9.03 21.14
C GLU A 544 1.02 7.70 21.85
N HIS A 545 -0.23 7.25 21.93
CA HIS A 545 -0.61 5.98 22.55
C HIS A 545 -0.03 4.77 21.80
N VAL A 546 -0.08 4.79 20.46
CA VAL A 546 0.51 3.71 19.64
C VAL A 546 2.02 3.63 19.86
N SER A 547 2.72 4.76 19.82
CA SER A 547 4.17 4.83 19.99
C SER A 547 4.59 4.39 21.38
N TYR A 548 3.92 4.90 22.42
CA TYR A 548 4.19 4.53 23.80
C TYR A 548 4.04 3.03 24.03
N ALA A 549 2.92 2.45 23.62
CA ALA A 549 2.64 1.02 23.78
C ALA A 549 3.59 0.14 22.98
N ALA A 550 3.97 0.55 21.78
CA ALA A 550 4.90 -0.18 20.94
C ALA A 550 6.33 -0.19 21.52
N ILE A 551 6.80 0.94 22.03
CA ILE A 551 8.12 1.07 22.67
C ILE A 551 8.16 0.29 23.98
N ASP A 552 7.12 0.40 24.79
CA ASP A 552 7.00 -0.31 26.06
C ASP A 552 7.00 -1.83 25.87
N GLU A 553 6.24 -2.35 24.90
CA GLU A 553 6.25 -3.79 24.55
C GLU A 553 7.60 -4.26 24.01
N SER A 554 8.26 -3.48 23.15
CA SER A 554 9.58 -3.83 22.66
C SER A 554 10.63 -3.90 23.79
N ALA A 555 10.50 -3.04 24.81
CA ALA A 555 11.34 -3.11 26.00
C ALA A 555 11.01 -4.34 26.87
N ASP A 556 9.74 -4.71 27.01
CA ASP A 556 9.32 -5.96 27.69
C ASP A 556 9.83 -7.19 26.96
N LEU A 557 9.71 -7.24 25.63
CA LEU A 557 10.26 -8.31 24.81
C LEU A 557 11.80 -8.39 24.91
N ALA A 558 12.48 -7.26 25.09
CA ALA A 558 13.93 -7.26 25.34
C ALA A 558 14.28 -7.89 26.70
N GLN A 559 13.46 -7.70 27.72
CA GLN A 559 13.62 -8.39 29.01
C GLN A 559 13.33 -9.90 28.89
N GLU A 560 12.31 -10.27 28.11
CA GLU A 560 11.90 -11.66 27.90
C GLU A 560 12.88 -12.44 27.02
N ARG A 561 13.43 -11.83 25.95
CA ARG A 561 14.13 -12.50 24.84
C ARG A 561 15.51 -11.93 24.52
N GLY A 562 15.95 -10.92 25.23
CA GLY A 562 17.18 -10.17 24.94
C GLY A 562 16.97 -9.00 23.98
N ALA A 563 17.78 -7.98 24.11
CA ALA A 563 17.79 -6.83 23.21
C ALA A 563 18.24 -7.24 21.79
N TYR A 564 17.90 -6.44 20.78
CA TYR A 564 18.43 -6.67 19.44
C TYR A 564 19.97 -6.50 19.42
N PRO A 565 20.71 -7.28 18.59
CA PRO A 565 22.18 -7.33 18.64
C PRO A 565 22.86 -5.95 18.53
N ASN A 566 22.35 -5.06 17.68
CA ASN A 566 22.92 -3.72 17.47
C ASN A 566 22.37 -2.65 18.43
N PHE A 567 21.79 -3.02 19.56
CA PHE A 567 21.22 -2.07 20.54
C PHE A 567 22.26 -1.13 21.15
N ALA A 568 23.42 -1.67 21.56
CA ALA A 568 24.47 -0.89 22.19
C ALA A 568 25.02 0.20 21.25
N GLY A 569 25.10 1.43 21.74
CA GLY A 569 25.53 2.59 20.96
C GLY A 569 24.44 3.26 20.14
N SER A 570 23.23 2.70 20.12
CA SER A 570 22.07 3.36 19.55
C SER A 570 21.55 4.48 20.45
N ARG A 571 20.81 5.42 19.88
CA ARG A 571 20.13 6.46 20.67
C ARG A 571 19.07 5.86 21.62
N TRP A 572 18.52 4.70 21.30
CA TRP A 572 17.71 3.94 22.25
C TRP A 572 18.49 3.60 23.52
N SER A 573 19.75 3.15 23.40
CA SER A 573 20.60 2.84 24.57
C SER A 573 20.95 4.08 25.41
N GLU A 574 20.84 5.27 24.84
CA GLU A 574 20.93 6.55 25.57
C GLU A 574 19.63 6.93 26.27
N GLY A 575 18.53 6.21 25.98
CA GLY A 575 17.19 6.47 26.50
C GLY A 575 16.42 7.51 25.71
N LEU A 576 16.80 7.79 24.46
CA LEU A 576 16.04 8.69 23.60
C LEU A 576 14.84 7.95 22.97
N VAL A 577 13.76 8.70 22.78
CA VAL A 577 12.53 8.26 22.10
C VAL A 577 12.26 9.15 20.86
N PRO A 578 11.32 8.81 19.98
CA PRO A 578 11.11 9.57 18.74
C PRO A 578 10.94 11.07 18.93
N LEU A 579 10.24 11.50 19.98
CA LEU A 579 10.03 12.91 20.32
C LEU A 579 11.38 13.66 20.55
N ASP A 580 12.34 13.02 21.22
CA ASP A 580 13.64 13.62 21.55
C ASP A 580 14.47 13.90 20.29
N SER A 581 14.28 13.11 19.24
CA SER A 581 14.98 13.26 17.97
C SER A 581 14.70 14.60 17.26
N ILE A 582 13.61 15.28 17.62
CA ILE A 582 13.29 16.62 17.08
C ILE A 582 14.34 17.62 17.52
N ALA A 583 14.75 17.60 18.80
CA ALA A 583 15.78 18.49 19.32
C ALA A 583 17.15 18.24 18.65
N LEU A 584 17.47 16.99 18.33
CA LEU A 584 18.70 16.65 17.58
C LEU A 584 18.68 17.27 16.19
N MET A 585 17.55 17.18 15.50
CA MET A 585 17.39 17.76 14.17
C MET A 585 17.48 19.30 14.23
N GLU A 586 16.87 19.95 15.21
CA GLU A 586 16.95 21.40 15.39
C GLU A 586 18.37 21.88 15.66
N ALA A 587 19.10 21.16 16.51
CA ALA A 587 20.50 21.47 16.83
C ALA A 587 21.38 21.36 15.57
N ASP A 588 21.13 20.38 14.72
CA ASP A 588 21.87 20.20 13.47
C ASP A 588 21.45 21.20 12.40
N ARG A 589 20.14 21.34 12.15
CA ARG A 589 19.60 22.24 11.13
C ARG A 589 19.81 23.72 11.44
N GLY A 590 19.83 24.06 12.72
CA GLY A 590 19.99 25.42 13.22
C GLY A 590 18.73 26.29 13.21
N VAL A 591 17.57 25.68 12.97
CA VAL A 591 16.25 26.34 12.99
C VAL A 591 15.22 25.47 13.70
N PRO A 592 14.23 26.08 14.41
CA PRO A 592 13.17 25.34 15.08
C PRO A 592 12.30 24.56 14.07
N VAL A 593 11.80 23.41 14.50
CA VAL A 593 10.81 22.62 13.74
C VAL A 593 9.41 23.07 14.11
N LYS A 594 8.60 23.36 13.10
CA LYS A 594 7.23 23.84 13.26
C LYS A 594 6.27 22.67 13.53
N VAL A 595 6.30 22.12 14.75
CA VAL A 595 5.44 21.02 15.19
C VAL A 595 4.99 21.22 16.65
N ASN A 596 3.76 20.84 16.96
CA ASN A 596 3.25 20.77 18.33
C ASN A 596 4.04 19.75 19.16
N ARG A 597 4.38 20.08 20.43
CA ARG A 597 5.21 19.24 21.31
C ARG A 597 4.49 18.75 22.56
N THR A 598 3.18 18.87 22.59
CA THR A 598 2.37 18.39 23.71
C THR A 598 2.57 16.89 23.90
N THR A 599 2.67 16.46 25.13
CA THR A 599 2.73 15.05 25.56
C THR A 599 1.65 14.82 26.61
N ARG A 600 1.10 13.60 26.66
CA ARG A 600 0.00 13.20 27.55
C ARG A 600 0.39 12.05 28.48
N LEU A 601 1.39 11.24 28.07
CA LEU A 601 1.83 10.03 28.76
C LEU A 601 3.15 10.24 29.51
N ASP A 602 3.52 9.32 30.42
CA ASP A 602 4.76 9.38 31.21
C ASP A 602 5.97 8.90 30.40
N TRP A 603 6.49 9.77 29.56
CA TRP A 603 7.67 9.50 28.73
C TRP A 603 8.96 9.34 29.53
N ASP A 604 9.07 9.91 30.74
CA ASP A 604 10.29 9.79 31.55
C ASP A 604 10.45 8.38 32.12
N ALA A 605 9.36 7.77 32.56
CA ALA A 605 9.36 6.37 32.93
C ALA A 605 9.77 5.47 31.75
N LEU A 606 9.23 5.74 30.58
CA LEU A 606 9.54 4.96 29.38
C LEU A 606 11.00 5.11 28.93
N ARG A 607 11.57 6.33 28.94
CA ARG A 607 13.00 6.57 28.67
C ARG A 607 13.91 5.75 29.59
N THR A 608 13.53 5.64 30.86
CA THR A 608 14.27 4.83 31.83
C THR A 608 14.21 3.35 31.48
N LYS A 609 13.03 2.84 31.07
CA LYS A 609 12.85 1.44 30.68
C LYS A 609 13.63 1.09 29.40
N VAL A 610 13.60 1.94 28.40
CA VAL A 610 14.29 1.79 27.10
C VAL A 610 15.81 1.62 27.27
N LYS A 611 16.44 2.32 28.21
CA LYS A 611 17.89 2.13 28.54
C LYS A 611 18.24 0.71 28.92
N GLY A 612 17.30 -0.04 29.47
CA GLY A 612 17.48 -1.44 29.85
C GLY A 612 17.54 -2.42 28.67
N GLY A 613 17.11 -1.98 27.50
CA GLY A 613 17.08 -2.79 26.26
C GLY A 613 15.84 -2.56 25.42
N MET A 614 16.03 -2.68 24.12
CA MET A 614 14.96 -2.72 23.13
C MET A 614 15.07 -4.01 22.30
N ARG A 615 13.94 -4.64 22.01
CA ARG A 615 13.91 -5.84 21.17
C ARG A 615 14.05 -5.53 19.68
N ASN A 616 13.62 -4.33 19.26
CA ASN A 616 13.52 -3.91 17.87
C ASN A 616 14.27 -2.57 17.67
N ALA A 617 15.01 -2.45 16.59
CA ALA A 617 15.76 -1.24 16.23
C ALA A 617 14.83 -0.10 15.77
N THR A 618 13.69 -0.44 15.18
CA THR A 618 12.62 0.49 14.82
C THR A 618 11.26 -0.12 15.11
N LEU A 619 10.25 0.72 15.30
CA LEU A 619 8.91 0.27 15.75
C LEU A 619 7.75 0.83 14.92
N MET A 620 7.78 2.08 14.49
CA MET A 620 6.64 2.73 13.85
C MET A 620 6.94 3.19 12.44
N ALA A 621 6.02 2.88 11.53
CA ALA A 621 5.97 3.37 10.16
C ALA A 621 4.52 3.37 9.66
N ILE A 622 4.06 4.43 9.01
CA ILE A 622 2.72 4.44 8.41
C ILE A 622 2.82 4.12 6.92
N ALA A 623 2.46 2.88 6.59
CA ALA A 623 2.37 2.39 5.22
C ALA A 623 1.09 2.88 4.52
N PRO A 624 1.01 2.82 3.17
CA PRO A 624 -0.18 3.28 2.44
C PRO A 624 -1.44 2.46 2.71
N THR A 625 -1.31 1.23 3.17
CA THR A 625 -2.39 0.26 3.50
C THR A 625 -3.47 0.04 2.43
N ALA A 626 -3.21 0.41 1.17
CA ALA A 626 -4.19 0.37 0.08
C ALA A 626 -4.88 -0.99 -0.13
N SER A 627 -4.19 -2.11 0.15
CA SER A 627 -4.74 -3.45 -0.03
C SER A 627 -5.38 -4.01 1.25
N ILE A 628 -4.73 -3.83 2.41
CA ILE A 628 -5.28 -4.31 3.68
C ILE A 628 -6.43 -3.43 4.17
N GLY A 629 -6.45 -2.15 3.81
CA GLY A 629 -7.59 -1.26 4.05
C GLY A 629 -8.85 -1.72 3.33
N LEU A 630 -8.74 -2.31 2.11
CA LEU A 630 -9.87 -2.93 1.43
C LEU A 630 -10.43 -4.13 2.19
N VAL A 631 -9.55 -4.97 2.75
CA VAL A 631 -9.97 -6.10 3.60
C VAL A 631 -10.64 -5.60 4.87
N ALA A 632 -10.04 -4.63 5.54
CA ALA A 632 -10.57 -4.03 6.76
C ALA A 632 -11.81 -3.14 6.53
N GLY A 633 -12.13 -2.82 5.27
CA GLY A 633 -13.25 -1.95 4.92
C GLY A 633 -13.12 -0.51 5.41
N THR A 634 -11.90 0.02 5.49
CA THR A 634 -11.56 1.33 6.08
C THR A 634 -10.72 2.18 5.13
N THR A 635 -10.61 3.48 5.40
CA THR A 635 -9.74 4.38 4.64
C THR A 635 -8.27 4.02 4.81
N PRO A 636 -7.43 4.20 3.76
CA PRO A 636 -6.02 3.84 3.83
C PRO A 636 -5.21 4.86 4.63
N GLY A 637 -4.39 4.38 5.56
CA GLY A 637 -3.45 5.19 6.34
C GLY A 637 -4.08 6.42 6.98
N LEU A 638 -3.50 7.57 6.66
CA LEU A 638 -3.97 8.89 7.08
C LEU A 638 -4.71 9.66 5.97
N ASP A 639 -5.02 9.01 4.85
CA ASP A 639 -5.59 9.68 3.69
C ASP A 639 -7.05 10.04 3.89
N PRO A 640 -7.48 11.22 3.40
CA PRO A 640 -8.90 11.58 3.34
C PRO A 640 -9.62 10.77 2.25
N GLN A 641 -10.95 10.80 2.28
CA GLN A 641 -11.76 10.22 1.20
C GLN A 641 -11.47 10.92 -0.13
N PHE A 642 -11.28 10.12 -1.17
CA PHE A 642 -11.09 10.64 -2.53
C PHE A 642 -12.39 11.22 -3.10
N SER A 643 -13.49 10.54 -2.86
CA SER A 643 -14.85 10.95 -3.23
C SER A 643 -15.83 10.24 -2.29
N GLN A 644 -17.01 10.83 -2.09
CA GLN A 644 -18.03 10.22 -1.23
C GLN A 644 -18.75 9.05 -1.92
N ILE A 645 -18.80 9.04 -3.26
CA ILE A 645 -19.30 7.92 -4.08
C ILE A 645 -18.39 7.79 -5.30
N PHE A 646 -17.81 6.64 -5.52
CA PHE A 646 -16.95 6.41 -6.68
C PHE A 646 -16.88 4.94 -7.08
N SER A 647 -16.58 4.70 -8.36
CA SER A 647 -16.34 3.35 -8.88
C SER A 647 -14.87 2.98 -8.75
N ARG A 648 -14.59 1.96 -7.96
CA ARG A 648 -13.23 1.41 -7.79
C ARG A 648 -13.02 0.24 -8.74
N SER A 649 -11.98 0.30 -9.55
CA SER A 649 -11.51 -0.82 -10.36
C SER A 649 -10.38 -1.55 -9.65
N THR A 650 -10.52 -2.86 -9.45
CA THR A 650 -9.48 -3.73 -8.88
C THR A 650 -9.23 -4.91 -9.81
N SER A 651 -8.23 -5.73 -9.51
CA SER A 651 -8.02 -7.01 -10.21
C SER A 651 -9.21 -7.98 -10.06
N SER A 652 -10.07 -7.74 -9.08
CA SER A 652 -11.24 -8.57 -8.76
C SER A 652 -12.55 -8.03 -9.35
N GLY A 653 -12.53 -6.86 -10.01
CA GLY A 653 -13.71 -6.26 -10.64
C GLY A 653 -13.83 -4.76 -10.42
N LYS A 654 -14.98 -4.21 -10.84
CA LYS A 654 -15.40 -2.83 -10.59
C LYS A 654 -16.48 -2.83 -9.52
N PHE A 655 -16.31 -1.99 -8.51
CA PHE A 655 -17.20 -1.89 -7.36
C PHE A 655 -17.59 -0.43 -7.15
N LEU A 656 -18.85 -0.18 -6.81
CA LEU A 656 -19.30 1.12 -6.34
C LEU A 656 -19.01 1.20 -4.85
N GLU A 657 -18.23 2.20 -4.45
CA GLU A 657 -17.99 2.52 -3.05
C GLU A 657 -18.78 3.77 -2.66
N VAL A 658 -19.48 3.68 -1.54
CA VAL A 658 -20.27 4.74 -0.95
C VAL A 658 -19.79 4.96 0.48
N ASN A 659 -19.56 6.21 0.87
CA ASN A 659 -19.20 6.53 2.24
C ASN A 659 -20.38 6.27 3.20
N ARG A 660 -20.28 5.20 3.98
CA ARG A 660 -21.34 4.77 4.90
C ARG A 660 -21.56 5.76 6.04
N ASN A 661 -20.50 6.46 6.49
CA ASN A 661 -20.64 7.46 7.56
C ASN A 661 -21.51 8.63 7.07
N LEU A 662 -21.24 9.15 5.86
CA LEU A 662 -22.05 10.20 5.23
C LEU A 662 -23.51 9.77 5.09
N VAL A 663 -23.76 8.56 4.57
CA VAL A 663 -25.14 8.07 4.37
C VAL A 663 -25.88 7.97 5.69
N LYS A 664 -25.21 7.42 6.72
CA LYS A 664 -25.79 7.33 8.07
C LYS A 664 -26.18 8.70 8.61
N ASP A 665 -25.29 9.68 8.55
CA ASP A 665 -25.59 11.05 9.01
C ASP A 665 -26.75 11.68 8.24
N LEU A 666 -26.81 11.47 6.91
CA LEU A 666 -27.91 11.97 6.07
C LEU A 666 -29.24 11.24 6.32
N GLN A 667 -29.20 9.95 6.69
CA GLN A 667 -30.37 9.18 7.12
C GLN A 667 -30.87 9.67 8.49
N GLU A 668 -29.97 9.90 9.44
CA GLU A 668 -30.30 10.45 10.76
C GLU A 668 -30.92 11.85 10.66
N LEU A 669 -30.49 12.64 9.69
CA LEU A 669 -31.09 13.94 9.35
C LEU A 669 -32.42 13.82 8.56
N GLY A 670 -32.77 12.62 8.10
CA GLY A 670 -33.99 12.39 7.30
C GLY A 670 -33.96 12.94 5.89
N ILE A 671 -32.76 13.25 5.33
CA ILE A 671 -32.62 13.89 4.00
C ILE A 671 -31.97 13.00 2.96
N TRP A 672 -31.51 11.78 3.29
CA TRP A 672 -30.80 10.88 2.36
C TRP A 672 -31.59 10.67 1.05
N GLU A 673 -32.87 10.29 1.13
CA GLU A 673 -33.72 10.05 -0.03
C GLU A 673 -33.86 11.28 -0.95
N THR A 674 -33.80 12.48 -0.37
CA THR A 674 -33.92 13.74 -1.09
C THR A 674 -32.65 14.12 -1.83
N VAL A 675 -31.47 13.79 -1.25
CA VAL A 675 -30.16 14.30 -1.75
C VAL A 675 -29.37 13.26 -2.52
N ARG A 676 -29.66 11.94 -2.38
CA ARG A 676 -28.85 10.85 -2.95
C ARG A 676 -28.63 10.98 -4.46
N GLU A 677 -29.67 11.31 -5.24
CA GLU A 677 -29.51 11.48 -6.68
C GLU A 677 -28.61 12.69 -7.04
N ASN A 678 -28.67 13.75 -6.25
CA ASN A 678 -27.81 14.91 -6.44
C ASN A 678 -26.35 14.56 -6.13
N ILE A 679 -26.11 13.76 -5.09
CA ILE A 679 -24.76 13.26 -4.73
C ILE A 679 -24.21 12.36 -5.86
N LEU A 680 -25.05 11.48 -6.42
CA LEU A 680 -24.65 10.65 -7.56
C LEU A 680 -24.33 11.48 -8.80
N ARG A 681 -25.16 12.47 -9.14
CA ARG A 681 -24.95 13.38 -10.28
C ARG A 681 -23.70 14.24 -10.14
N SER A 682 -23.35 14.67 -8.91
CA SER A 682 -22.15 15.43 -8.60
C SER A 682 -20.90 14.55 -8.38
N GLN A 683 -21.00 13.24 -8.69
CA GLN A 683 -19.90 12.28 -8.53
C GLN A 683 -19.33 12.24 -7.09
N GLY A 684 -20.21 12.38 -6.11
CA GLY A 684 -19.86 12.36 -4.69
C GLY A 684 -19.45 13.71 -4.09
N ASP A 685 -19.47 14.79 -4.85
CA ASP A 685 -19.28 16.13 -4.30
C ASP A 685 -20.60 16.65 -3.67
N ILE A 686 -20.56 16.90 -2.37
CA ILE A 686 -21.73 17.36 -1.62
C ILE A 686 -21.76 18.88 -1.39
N GLN A 687 -20.68 19.59 -1.73
CA GLN A 687 -20.51 21.00 -1.36
C GLN A 687 -21.56 21.92 -1.99
N GLY A 688 -21.99 21.63 -3.23
CA GLY A 688 -23.01 22.41 -3.96
C GLY A 688 -24.46 22.07 -3.62
N ILE A 689 -24.73 21.09 -2.74
CA ILE A 689 -26.09 20.62 -2.45
C ILE A 689 -26.67 21.43 -1.28
N ALA A 690 -27.61 22.32 -1.58
CA ALA A 690 -28.16 23.27 -0.59
C ALA A 690 -28.89 22.61 0.59
N ALA A 691 -29.48 21.43 0.39
CA ALA A 691 -30.21 20.70 1.43
C ALA A 691 -29.31 20.08 2.50
N ILE A 692 -27.99 19.95 2.23
CA ILE A 692 -27.02 19.37 3.19
C ILE A 692 -26.51 20.49 4.09
N PRO A 693 -26.55 20.32 5.43
CA PRO A 693 -26.06 21.33 6.38
C PRO A 693 -24.55 21.58 6.25
N ASP A 694 -24.10 22.79 6.57
CA ASP A 694 -22.70 23.21 6.41
C ASP A 694 -21.72 22.41 7.30
N HIS A 695 -22.12 21.98 8.50
CA HIS A 695 -21.29 21.15 9.35
C HIS A 695 -21.03 19.76 8.72
N VAL A 696 -22.03 19.15 8.08
CA VAL A 696 -21.87 17.89 7.33
C VAL A 696 -20.94 18.13 6.14
N LYS A 697 -21.12 19.22 5.40
CA LYS A 697 -20.21 19.57 4.28
C LYS A 697 -18.77 19.73 4.74
N ALA A 698 -18.53 20.30 5.91
CA ALA A 698 -17.19 20.48 6.48
C ALA A 698 -16.54 19.14 6.86
N THR A 699 -17.31 18.22 7.47
CA THR A 699 -16.84 16.89 7.86
C THR A 699 -16.46 16.04 6.64
N TYR A 700 -17.28 16.07 5.59
CA TYR A 700 -17.14 15.19 4.43
C TYR A 700 -16.48 15.86 3.21
N ARG A 701 -15.51 16.76 3.44
CA ARG A 701 -14.66 17.27 2.37
C ARG A 701 -13.77 16.16 1.80
N THR A 702 -13.67 16.14 0.48
CA THR A 702 -12.81 15.18 -0.23
C THR A 702 -11.38 15.67 -0.38
N SER A 703 -10.46 14.80 -0.79
CA SER A 703 -9.03 15.08 -0.91
C SER A 703 -8.69 16.39 -1.63
N PHE A 704 -9.39 16.72 -2.73
CA PHE A 704 -9.12 17.94 -3.50
C PHE A 704 -9.86 19.18 -3.00
N GLN A 705 -10.69 19.04 -1.97
CA GLN A 705 -11.41 20.14 -1.32
C GLN A 705 -10.72 20.58 -0.03
N LEU A 706 -9.72 19.82 0.42
CA LEU A 706 -8.93 20.10 1.61
C LEU A 706 -7.66 20.87 1.25
N SER A 707 -7.19 21.70 2.20
CA SER A 707 -5.92 22.38 2.07
C SER A 707 -4.75 21.38 2.05
N PRO A 708 -3.76 21.53 1.13
CA PRO A 708 -2.55 20.72 1.16
C PRO A 708 -1.78 20.81 2.48
N TYR A 709 -1.87 21.92 3.17
CA TYR A 709 -1.25 22.13 4.49
C TYR A 709 -1.86 21.25 5.58
N ALA A 710 -3.14 20.88 5.45
CA ALA A 710 -3.78 19.94 6.36
C ALA A 710 -3.14 18.54 6.30
N PHE A 711 -2.78 18.09 5.10
CA PHE A 711 -2.08 16.81 4.93
C PHE A 711 -0.71 16.82 5.61
N LEU A 712 -0.01 17.94 5.52
CA LEU A 712 1.30 18.13 6.16
C LEU A 712 1.18 18.26 7.68
N GLU A 713 0.15 18.93 8.19
CA GLU A 713 -0.08 19.06 9.62
C GLU A 713 -0.41 17.71 10.26
N VAL A 714 -1.34 16.94 9.67
CA VAL A 714 -1.64 15.57 10.10
C VAL A 714 -0.38 14.70 10.09
N ALA A 715 0.42 14.80 9.01
CA ALA A 715 1.66 14.06 8.91
C ALA A 715 2.69 14.51 9.97
N ALA A 716 2.85 15.80 10.23
CA ALA A 716 3.81 16.31 11.21
C ALA A 716 3.44 15.90 12.64
N ARG A 717 2.14 15.98 13.01
CA ARG A 717 1.63 15.52 14.32
C ARG A 717 1.86 14.02 14.52
N ALA A 718 1.64 13.20 13.49
CA ALA A 718 1.94 11.78 13.53
C ALA A 718 3.45 11.49 13.52
N GLN A 719 4.24 12.17 12.66
CA GLN A 719 5.68 11.94 12.50
C GLN A 719 6.48 12.23 13.78
N LYS A 720 5.97 13.08 14.63
CA LYS A 720 6.57 13.37 15.95
C LYS A 720 6.82 12.09 16.76
N TRP A 721 5.91 11.12 16.67
CA TRP A 721 5.88 9.86 17.40
C TRP A 721 6.50 8.67 16.66
N ILE A 722 6.88 8.85 15.39
CA ILE A 722 7.31 7.79 14.49
C ILE A 722 8.82 7.86 14.29
N ASP A 723 9.51 6.76 14.56
CA ASP A 723 10.95 6.62 14.37
C ASP A 723 11.33 6.41 12.89
N GLN A 724 10.53 5.71 12.09
CA GLN A 724 10.69 5.66 10.64
C GLN A 724 9.91 6.80 9.95
N ALA A 725 9.11 6.54 8.89
CA ALA A 725 8.45 7.58 8.11
C ALA A 725 6.98 7.28 7.80
N ILE A 726 6.37 8.15 7.01
CA ILE A 726 4.95 8.09 6.61
C ILE A 726 4.85 8.16 5.10
N SER A 727 4.15 7.22 4.49
CA SER A 727 3.77 7.28 3.07
C SER A 727 2.70 8.34 2.85
N ARG A 728 3.09 9.63 2.87
CA ARG A 728 2.14 10.75 2.81
C ARG A 728 1.77 11.09 1.38
N ASN A 729 0.58 10.71 0.94
CA ASN A 729 0.01 11.18 -0.32
C ASN A 729 -0.32 12.68 -0.25
N MET A 730 -0.08 13.37 -1.35
CA MET A 730 -0.40 14.78 -1.52
C MET A 730 -1.47 14.94 -2.60
N TYR A 731 -2.45 15.80 -2.37
CA TYR A 731 -3.53 16.10 -3.30
C TYR A 731 -3.53 17.60 -3.59
N LEU A 732 -3.27 18.00 -4.83
CA LEU A 732 -3.15 19.41 -5.20
C LEU A 732 -4.11 19.78 -6.33
N GLU A 733 -4.75 20.92 -6.18
CA GLU A 733 -5.49 21.58 -7.24
C GLU A 733 -4.62 22.60 -7.98
N THR A 734 -3.75 23.32 -7.23
CA THR A 734 -2.82 24.29 -7.81
C THR A 734 -1.79 23.62 -8.70
N ARG A 735 -1.46 24.30 -9.79
CA ARG A 735 -0.37 23.93 -10.71
C ARG A 735 0.71 25.01 -10.75
N ASP A 736 0.56 26.04 -9.94
CA ASP A 736 1.58 27.06 -9.78
C ASP A 736 2.79 26.48 -9.07
N LEU A 737 3.98 26.69 -9.64
CA LEU A 737 5.23 26.15 -9.09
C LEU A 737 5.65 26.86 -7.81
N GLY A 738 5.27 28.14 -7.64
CA GLY A 738 5.50 28.89 -6.40
C GLY A 738 4.71 28.29 -5.25
N ASP A 739 3.40 28.09 -5.43
CA ASP A 739 2.53 27.44 -4.45
C ASP A 739 3.06 26.03 -4.09
N MET A 740 3.46 25.25 -5.10
CA MET A 740 4.01 23.91 -4.87
C MET A 740 5.33 23.98 -4.08
N MET A 741 6.19 24.94 -4.38
CA MET A 741 7.42 25.14 -3.60
C MET A 741 7.09 25.40 -2.14
N ASP A 742 6.17 26.32 -1.85
CA ASP A 742 5.77 26.68 -0.48
C ASP A 742 5.18 25.50 0.28
N ILE A 743 4.36 24.67 -0.38
CA ILE A 743 3.79 23.46 0.21
C ILE A 743 4.91 22.47 0.61
N TYR A 744 5.86 22.16 -0.29
CA TYR A 744 6.92 21.20 0.03
C TYR A 744 7.95 21.78 1.03
N PHE A 745 8.20 23.09 1.03
CA PHE A 745 8.95 23.76 2.09
C PHE A 745 8.26 23.62 3.44
N ALA A 746 6.96 23.80 3.49
CA ALA A 746 6.16 23.65 4.70
C ALA A 746 6.27 22.22 5.28
N GLY A 747 6.36 21.19 4.44
CA GLY A 747 6.63 19.82 4.86
C GLY A 747 8.01 19.67 5.52
N TRP A 748 9.06 20.20 4.89
CA TRP A 748 10.41 20.19 5.41
C TRP A 748 10.53 20.95 6.74
N GLU A 749 9.93 22.13 6.85
CA GLU A 749 9.94 22.95 8.08
C GLU A 749 9.20 22.26 9.24
N ARG A 750 8.19 21.44 8.95
CA ARG A 750 7.46 20.67 9.97
C ARG A 750 8.13 19.35 10.36
N GLY A 751 9.27 19.04 9.77
CA GLY A 751 10.01 17.80 10.06
C GLY A 751 9.35 16.54 9.53
N VAL A 752 8.54 16.65 8.48
CA VAL A 752 8.05 15.50 7.70
C VAL A 752 9.25 14.85 7.01
N LYS A 753 9.37 13.53 7.11
CA LYS A 753 10.52 12.79 6.56
C LYS A 753 10.37 12.49 5.07
N THR A 754 9.15 12.15 4.63
CA THR A 754 8.87 11.67 3.27
C THR A 754 7.51 12.13 2.79
N THR A 755 7.40 12.31 1.46
CA THR A 755 6.12 12.34 0.74
C THR A 755 6.03 11.14 -0.20
N TYR A 756 4.83 10.84 -0.68
CA TYR A 756 4.55 9.73 -1.58
C TYR A 756 3.90 10.24 -2.86
N TYR A 757 2.85 9.61 -3.39
CA TYR A 757 2.21 10.07 -4.62
C TYR A 757 1.70 11.50 -4.53
N LEU A 758 1.95 12.27 -5.60
CA LEU A 758 1.22 13.50 -5.87
C LEU A 758 0.04 13.19 -6.78
N HIS A 759 -1.15 13.47 -6.29
CA HIS A 759 -2.39 13.45 -7.04
C HIS A 759 -2.75 14.87 -7.46
N MET A 760 -2.80 15.11 -8.78
CA MET A 760 -3.22 16.39 -9.32
C MET A 760 -4.70 16.32 -9.70
N LYS A 761 -5.50 17.34 -9.34
CA LYS A 761 -6.90 17.42 -9.76
C LYS A 761 -6.97 17.38 -11.30
N PRO A 762 -7.74 16.47 -11.91
CA PRO A 762 -7.88 16.39 -13.36
C PRO A 762 -8.41 17.72 -13.94
N ARG A 763 -7.85 18.15 -15.08
CA ARG A 763 -8.34 19.39 -15.76
C ARG A 763 -9.72 19.19 -16.37
N HIS A 764 -10.03 17.98 -16.78
CA HIS A 764 -11.32 17.60 -17.36
C HIS A 764 -11.74 16.29 -16.69
N THR A 765 -12.85 16.29 -15.99
CA THR A 765 -13.56 15.08 -15.65
C THR A 765 -14.23 14.60 -16.93
N ALA A 766 -13.74 13.50 -17.52
CA ALA A 766 -14.53 12.80 -18.50
C ALA A 766 -15.85 12.43 -17.83
N GLU A 767 -16.99 12.84 -18.42
CA GLU A 767 -18.31 12.40 -17.99
C GLU A 767 -18.39 10.86 -18.08
N GLN A 768 -17.96 10.17 -17.05
CA GLN A 768 -18.31 8.77 -16.84
C GLN A 768 -19.69 8.74 -16.20
N SER A 769 -20.68 9.13 -16.97
CA SER A 769 -22.08 8.98 -16.60
C SER A 769 -22.42 7.49 -16.59
N THR A 770 -22.41 6.87 -15.41
CA THR A 770 -23.02 5.56 -15.18
C THR A 770 -24.55 5.68 -14.98
N VAL A 771 -25.08 6.88 -15.00
CA VAL A 771 -26.51 7.16 -14.92
C VAL A 771 -27.01 7.52 -16.32
N LYS A 772 -27.98 6.78 -16.86
CA LYS A 772 -28.74 7.22 -18.02
C LYS A 772 -29.44 8.52 -17.63
N VAL A 773 -28.87 9.65 -17.99
CA VAL A 773 -29.57 10.94 -17.90
C VAL A 773 -30.67 10.92 -18.93
N ASP A 774 -31.90 10.92 -18.48
CA ASP A 774 -33.05 11.13 -19.35
C ASP A 774 -33.02 12.59 -19.84
N LYS A 775 -32.48 12.83 -21.02
CA LYS A 775 -32.38 14.15 -21.67
C LYS A 775 -33.74 14.75 -22.05
N SER A 776 -34.86 14.19 -21.58
CA SER A 776 -36.19 14.64 -21.89
C SER A 776 -36.74 15.77 -21.02
N GLN A 777 -35.99 16.20 -20.00
CA GLN A 777 -36.36 17.37 -19.17
C GLN A 777 -35.35 18.49 -19.33
N ASP A 778 -35.58 19.36 -20.28
CA ASP A 778 -34.97 20.68 -20.28
C ASP A 778 -35.65 21.54 -19.19
N ALA A 779 -34.87 22.45 -18.59
CA ALA A 779 -35.27 23.32 -17.47
C ALA A 779 -36.49 24.21 -17.71
N ASP A 780 -37.19 24.08 -18.81
CA ASP A 780 -38.29 24.96 -19.25
C ASP A 780 -39.58 24.23 -19.63
N GLY A 781 -39.78 23.00 -19.24
CA GLY A 781 -41.12 22.35 -19.26
C GLY A 781 -41.81 22.15 -20.62
N THR A 782 -41.13 22.33 -21.76
CA THR A 782 -41.73 22.15 -23.09
C THR A 782 -41.32 20.80 -23.73
N LYS A 783 -42.28 19.91 -23.86
CA LYS A 783 -42.14 18.65 -24.59
C LYS A 783 -41.89 18.88 -26.08
N ARG A 784 -40.75 18.50 -26.62
CA ARG A 784 -40.54 18.35 -28.07
C ARG A 784 -40.96 16.94 -28.53
N LYS A 785 -41.86 16.90 -29.47
CA LYS A 785 -42.29 15.64 -30.15
C LYS A 785 -41.13 15.02 -30.95
N GLY A 786 -40.76 13.82 -30.63
CA GLY A 786 -39.76 13.03 -31.35
C GLY A 786 -40.33 12.49 -32.69
N PHE A 787 -39.48 12.49 -33.71
CA PHE A 787 -39.69 11.77 -34.97
C PHE A 787 -39.28 10.30 -34.81
N GLY A 788 -40.14 9.41 -35.29
CA GLY A 788 -39.99 7.95 -35.08
C GLY A 788 -38.99 7.25 -35.99
N GLY A 789 -38.50 6.22 -35.46
CA GLY A 789 -38.19 4.89 -35.93
C GLY A 789 -37.34 4.66 -37.19
N PHE A 790 -36.30 3.85 -37.03
CA PHE A 790 -36.07 2.65 -37.85
C PHE A 790 -35.02 1.76 -37.17
N GLY A 791 -35.32 0.48 -37.08
CA GLY A 791 -34.45 -0.53 -36.51
C GLY A 791 -33.36 -0.99 -37.48
N GLY A 792 -32.32 -1.60 -36.96
CA GLY A 792 -31.30 -2.32 -37.73
C GLY A 792 -30.01 -2.53 -36.98
N GLY A 793 -29.70 -3.75 -36.73
CA GLY A 793 -28.48 -4.52 -36.54
C GLY A 793 -27.20 -3.84 -36.12
N ALA A 794 -26.56 -4.37 -35.06
CA ALA A 794 -25.19 -4.05 -34.67
C ALA A 794 -24.18 -4.56 -35.70
N PRO A 795 -23.08 -3.81 -35.92
CA PRO A 795 -21.83 -4.44 -36.30
C PRO A 795 -20.72 -4.15 -35.31
N ALA A 796 -19.81 -5.11 -35.19
CA ALA A 796 -18.61 -5.10 -34.40
C ALA A 796 -17.69 -3.93 -34.77
N VAL A 797 -17.13 -3.26 -33.78
CA VAL A 797 -16.13 -2.18 -33.97
C VAL A 797 -14.72 -2.76 -33.90
N ALA A 798 -14.02 -2.64 -35.03
CA ALA A 798 -12.58 -2.81 -35.11
C ALA A 798 -11.84 -1.53 -34.63
N PRO A 799 -10.58 -1.62 -34.18
CA PRO A 799 -9.88 -0.47 -33.59
C PRO A 799 -9.44 0.53 -34.70
N ALA A 800 -9.56 1.81 -34.36
CA ALA A 800 -9.26 2.93 -35.22
C ALA A 800 -7.75 3.06 -35.51
N SER A 801 -7.43 3.20 -36.79
CA SER A 801 -6.12 3.56 -37.33
C SER A 801 -5.88 5.06 -37.25
N ALA A 802 -4.62 5.45 -36.97
CA ALA A 802 -4.12 6.81 -37.00
C ALA A 802 -4.08 7.41 -38.42
N PRO A 803 -4.09 8.75 -38.58
CA PRO A 803 -4.16 9.38 -39.88
C PRO A 803 -2.82 9.37 -40.64
N ALA A 804 -2.88 9.14 -41.94
CA ALA A 804 -1.78 9.13 -42.85
C ALA A 804 -1.27 10.56 -43.17
N SER A 805 0.06 10.75 -43.17
CA SER A 805 0.73 11.88 -43.79
C SER A 805 1.28 11.43 -45.15
N THR A 806 0.95 12.20 -46.17
CA THR A 806 1.44 12.10 -47.54
C THR A 806 2.89 12.57 -47.64
N ALA A 807 3.77 11.72 -48.19
CA ALA A 807 4.93 12.17 -48.94
C ALA A 807 5.44 11.09 -49.89
N THR A 808 5.84 11.54 -51.02
CA THR A 808 6.13 10.93 -52.31
C THR A 808 7.44 10.14 -52.39
N ALA A 809 7.40 9.10 -53.23
CA ALA A 809 8.35 8.68 -54.31
C ALA A 809 9.61 7.84 -53.96
N ASP A 810 9.63 6.67 -54.59
CA ASP A 810 10.74 5.94 -55.23
C ASP A 810 11.92 5.40 -54.42
N ALA A 811 11.93 4.09 -54.29
CA ALA A 811 13.08 3.20 -54.57
C ALA A 811 12.77 1.71 -54.44
N PRO A 812 13.48 0.77 -55.07
CA PRO A 812 12.97 -0.52 -55.51
C PRO A 812 13.14 -1.66 -54.48
N ALA A 813 12.37 -2.71 -54.69
CA ALA A 813 12.28 -3.93 -53.86
C ALA A 813 13.60 -4.74 -53.82
N PRO A 814 13.94 -5.35 -52.65
CA PRO A 814 14.98 -6.38 -52.61
C PRO A 814 14.36 -7.78 -52.78
N GLN A 815 15.11 -8.61 -53.54
CA GLN A 815 14.83 -9.98 -53.90
C GLN A 815 14.86 -10.95 -52.72
N ALA A 816 14.08 -12.03 -52.85
CA ALA A 816 13.97 -13.16 -51.95
C ALA A 816 15.28 -13.95 -51.77
N ALA A 817 15.57 -14.36 -50.53
CA ALA A 817 16.63 -15.29 -50.18
C ALA A 817 16.13 -16.73 -50.17
N PRO A 818 16.98 -17.74 -50.56
CA PRO A 818 16.57 -19.11 -50.72
C PRO A 818 16.62 -19.92 -49.42
N ALA A 819 15.86 -21.03 -49.40
CA ALA A 819 15.69 -21.99 -48.32
C ALA A 819 16.96 -22.79 -47.93
N PRO A 820 17.05 -23.30 -46.66
CA PRO A 820 18.23 -24.01 -46.18
C PRO A 820 18.22 -25.47 -46.62
N ARG A 821 19.41 -25.95 -47.02
CA ARG A 821 19.70 -27.39 -47.28
C ARG A 821 20.05 -28.16 -46.02
N LYS A 822 19.60 -29.40 -46.01
CA LYS A 822 19.84 -30.44 -44.96
C LYS A 822 21.30 -30.92 -44.94
N GLY A 823 21.78 -31.19 -43.71
CA GLY A 823 22.46 -32.38 -43.29
C GLY A 823 23.97 -32.48 -43.53
N PHE A 824 24.69 -32.75 -42.44
CA PHE A 824 25.58 -33.90 -42.33
C PHE A 824 26.05 -33.99 -40.85
N GLY A 825 25.90 -35.19 -40.28
CA GLY A 825 26.39 -35.51 -38.97
C GLY A 825 27.80 -36.17 -39.04
N PHE A 826 28.52 -36.10 -37.91
CA PHE A 826 29.59 -36.97 -37.45
C PHE A 826 29.82 -36.56 -36.00
N GLY A 827 29.71 -37.37 -34.98
CA GLY A 827 30.49 -38.57 -34.75
C GLY A 827 31.22 -38.30 -33.44
N GLY A 828 30.81 -38.95 -32.34
CA GLY A 828 31.32 -38.72 -30.98
C GLY A 828 32.71 -39.34 -30.72
N VAL A 829 33.25 -38.98 -29.57
CA VAL A 829 34.19 -39.72 -28.68
C VAL A 829 34.20 -38.89 -27.38
N GLY A 830 33.90 -39.29 -26.25
CA GLY A 830 34.24 -40.25 -25.28
C GLY A 830 35.41 -39.78 -24.40
N GLY A 831 35.21 -39.70 -23.06
CA GLY A 831 36.30 -39.81 -22.14
C GLY A 831 36.33 -38.84 -20.93
N ALA A 832 35.74 -39.28 -19.86
CA ALA A 832 36.15 -39.32 -18.46
C ALA A 832 37.17 -38.27 -17.92
N ARG A 833 36.83 -37.50 -17.00
CA ARG A 833 37.13 -37.44 -15.55
C ARG A 833 36.44 -36.34 -14.85
#